data_47a53dd608d0cba2f008371f1b28f59c
#
_entry.id   47a53dd608d0cba2f008371f1b28f59c
#
_cell.length_a   1.000
_cell.length_b   1.000
_cell.length_c   1.000
_cell.angle_alpha   90.00
_cell.angle_beta   90.00
_cell.angle_gamma   90.00
#
_symmetry.space_group_name_H-M   'P 1'
#
loop_
_entity.id
_entity.type
_entity.pdbx_description
1 polymer ?
#
loop_
_entity_poly.entity_id
_entity_poly.type
_entity_poly.pdbx_seq_one_letter_code
_entity_poly.pdbx_strand_id
1 'polypeptide(L)'
;MKRFITLFLIFSSAFYTYAQVEPSVTLNEVSIQAAKVVSKPDGKTIYPTEAQKKASNNGFSIIEKLTLANLRVDNLNHTISAIDNRGSVQLRINGIIVGKQEMIALDPKRIAKIDFIDNPSIRYGEGIAYVINITTHPNNSGYTIGTDLTSTLTTRQGDGTLYGKWNRGKSEWAFSYGLSGRKAKGNTSRQRAEYTLNDGSIYTIERNDIQSLQRDLTHNAKLTYNWADSTATIFQASLNGIFSKMPNNFYLKDITDGSLAYRAISKDDSKSYSPVFDLYFSRQLSPRQSITANAVGTYISTRTSSFYDERTVYQYDVNGRTASFLSEVIYENRLKPFTLSAGLNNSYKYTDNDYQGDAAARTKTRNNKLYAFGEIKGAIGLFRYSLGTGVSYIHYKQDSHLYDYWTFRPKASITYRFSNGLQLGYTYQMWDAASRIAMTSEAAIRTNSMEWTVGNPDLKPSHNMAHLLELSYNTHRLQTCIYGYYKSCRKPNMAHYERTEDNRFIFSQINQKEIDVFNVTAYASYWLMPEKLQIAANGGMSRDFNYGNDYRHLYTSWFYAGSITAYLGSFSLQGYLDSGSRYLEGESKGFTGSYAALKGSYTMKDWQFSLAWTNPFNSKHQSYENELLNRNLYKHTIGYTKDYSNLLTLNVSWRLSKGKKHVSAEKRINLQDADNGIIK
;
A
#
# COMPACT_ATOMS: atom_id res chain seq x y z
N MET A 1 19.88 21.58 -14.69
CA MET A 1 20.70 21.54 -13.46
C MET A 1 21.17 22.91 -12.96
N LYS A 2 21.79 23.79 -13.75
CA LYS A 2 22.25 25.14 -13.27
C LYS A 2 21.14 26.07 -12.75
N ARG A 3 19.92 26.04 -13.27
CA ARG A 3 18.79 26.89 -12.82
C ARG A 3 18.14 26.42 -11.50
N PHE A 4 18.28 25.16 -11.12
CA PHE A 4 17.77 24.63 -9.84
C PHE A 4 18.70 24.96 -8.66
N ILE A 5 20.00 25.02 -8.88
CA ILE A 5 20.98 25.40 -7.86
C ILE A 5 20.84 26.88 -7.50
N THR A 6 20.49 27.75 -8.46
CA THR A 6 20.24 29.17 -8.24
C THR A 6 19.00 29.43 -7.38
N LEU A 7 17.95 28.62 -7.51
CA LEU A 7 16.76 28.72 -6.68
C LEU A 7 17.02 28.28 -5.23
N PHE A 8 17.87 27.30 -5.01
CA PHE A 8 18.25 26.84 -3.66
C PHE A 8 19.16 27.85 -2.95
N LEU A 9 20.04 28.53 -3.68
CA LEU A 9 20.91 29.59 -3.13
C LEU A 9 20.15 30.89 -2.82
N ILE A 10 19.09 31.22 -3.55
CA ILE A 10 18.21 32.36 -3.23
C ILE A 10 17.40 32.09 -1.93
N PHE A 11 17.04 30.83 -1.65
CA PHE A 11 16.38 30.47 -0.39
C PHE A 11 17.36 30.51 0.81
N SER A 12 18.64 30.23 0.63
CA SER A 12 19.63 30.27 1.72
C SER A 12 20.08 31.68 2.11
N SER A 13 19.97 32.68 1.23
CA SER A 13 20.32 34.07 1.52
C SER A 13 19.21 34.88 2.21
N ALA A 14 17.97 34.37 2.22
CA ALA A 14 16.84 35.04 2.90
C ALA A 14 16.74 34.77 4.41
N PHE A 15 17.63 33.95 4.99
CA PHE A 15 17.57 33.54 6.39
C PHE A 15 18.42 34.41 7.35
N TYR A 16 19.13 35.44 6.86
CA TYR A 16 20.07 36.22 7.72
C TYR A 16 19.59 37.56 8.22
N THR A 17 18.35 37.97 8.00
CA THR A 17 17.83 39.22 8.54
C THR A 17 16.42 39.03 9.09
N TYR A 18 16.31 38.77 10.38
CA TYR A 18 15.28 39.27 11.30
C TYR A 18 15.39 38.57 12.66
N ALA A 19 16.33 39.11 13.47
CA ALA A 19 16.26 38.95 14.92
C ALA A 19 16.22 40.36 15.50
N GLN A 20 15.05 40.93 15.65
CA GLN A 20 14.82 42.02 16.60
C GLN A 20 13.76 41.59 17.59
N VAL A 21 14.18 41.57 18.85
CA VAL A 21 13.39 41.32 20.05
C VAL A 21 12.71 42.59 20.44
N GLU A 22 11.39 42.60 20.55
CA GLU A 22 10.67 43.59 21.38
C GLU A 22 10.04 42.89 22.58
N PRO A 23 10.18 43.45 23.79
CA PRO A 23 9.57 42.90 24.98
C PRO A 23 8.16 43.47 25.17
N SER A 24 7.13 42.67 25.07
CA SER A 24 5.85 43.00 25.68
C SER A 24 5.45 41.93 26.67
N VAL A 25 5.52 42.28 27.95
CA VAL A 25 4.96 41.51 29.05
C VAL A 25 3.45 41.66 29.04
N THR A 26 2.74 40.62 28.67
CA THR A 26 1.35 40.36 29.06
C THR A 26 1.26 38.95 29.61
N LEU A 27 1.14 38.88 30.93
CA LEU A 27 0.73 37.67 31.65
C LEU A 27 -0.70 37.35 31.23
N ASN A 28 -0.88 36.35 30.34
CA ASN A 28 -2.12 35.62 30.23
C ASN A 28 -1.88 34.27 29.52
N GLU A 29 -2.38 33.21 30.15
CA GLU A 29 -2.42 31.82 29.76
C GLU A 29 -1.07 31.09 29.66
N VAL A 30 -0.77 30.33 30.70
CA VAL A 30 0.13 29.20 30.62
C VAL A 30 -0.56 28.16 29.72
N SER A 31 -0.47 28.31 28.41
CA SER A 31 -0.80 27.22 27.49
C SER A 31 0.34 26.21 27.60
N ILE A 32 0.09 25.11 28.31
CA ILE A 32 0.94 23.94 28.25
C ILE A 32 0.83 23.39 26.82
N GLN A 33 1.73 23.84 25.95
CA GLN A 33 1.84 23.25 24.59
C GLN A 33 2.42 21.84 24.73
N ALA A 34 1.54 20.84 24.90
CA ALA A 34 1.93 19.46 24.86
C ALA A 34 2.60 19.16 23.50
N ALA A 35 3.68 18.38 23.53
CA ALA A 35 4.40 18.02 22.32
C ALA A 35 3.44 17.38 21.29
N LYS A 36 3.28 17.98 20.11
CA LYS A 36 2.40 17.49 19.03
C LYS A 36 2.86 16.17 18.43
N VAL A 37 4.11 15.78 18.67
CA VAL A 37 4.71 14.52 18.23
C VAL A 37 5.48 13.91 19.39
N VAL A 38 5.15 12.65 19.71
CA VAL A 38 5.81 11.85 20.75
C VAL A 38 6.39 10.61 20.10
N SER A 39 7.70 10.47 20.15
CA SER A 39 8.38 9.31 19.59
C SER A 39 8.15 8.06 20.43
N LYS A 40 8.02 6.90 19.76
CA LYS A 40 7.86 5.54 20.32
C LYS A 40 8.99 4.63 19.86
N PRO A 41 9.15 3.42 20.45
CA PRO A 41 10.17 2.46 20.02
C PRO A 41 9.99 1.98 18.56
N ASP A 42 8.75 1.93 18.10
CA ASP A 42 8.33 1.41 16.81
C ASP A 42 7.81 2.50 15.85
N GLY A 43 8.01 3.80 16.22
CA GLY A 43 7.54 4.94 15.42
C GLY A 43 7.25 6.17 16.25
N LYS A 44 6.15 6.86 15.97
CA LYS A 44 5.75 8.10 16.66
C LYS A 44 4.24 8.22 16.84
N THR A 45 3.81 8.90 17.91
CA THR A 45 2.43 9.34 18.09
C THR A 45 2.34 10.80 17.67
N ILE A 46 1.39 11.13 16.83
CA ILE A 46 1.11 12.46 16.31
C ILE A 46 -0.26 12.92 16.82
N TYR A 47 -0.33 14.12 17.35
CA TYR A 47 -1.57 14.79 17.74
C TYR A 47 -1.91 15.81 16.64
N PRO A 48 -2.89 15.54 15.76
CA PRO A 48 -3.27 16.47 14.70
C PRO A 48 -3.73 17.82 15.27
N THR A 49 -3.32 18.91 14.65
CA THR A 49 -3.73 20.26 15.05
C THR A 49 -5.21 20.49 14.71
N GLU A 50 -5.84 21.46 15.37
CA GLU A 50 -7.23 21.82 15.06
C GLU A 50 -7.36 22.35 13.62
N ALA A 51 -6.34 23.04 13.09
CA ALA A 51 -6.31 23.47 11.68
C ALA A 51 -6.32 22.26 10.73
N GLN A 52 -5.49 21.23 11.01
CA GLN A 52 -5.47 19.99 10.21
C GLN A 52 -6.80 19.24 10.28
N LYS A 53 -7.40 19.09 11.48
CA LYS A 53 -8.71 18.46 11.67
C LYS A 53 -9.83 19.20 10.94
N LYS A 54 -9.88 20.53 11.08
CA LYS A 54 -10.88 21.41 10.44
C LYS A 54 -10.78 21.36 8.91
N ALA A 55 -9.57 21.27 8.37
CA ALA A 55 -9.32 21.20 6.93
C ALA A 55 -9.50 19.79 6.35
N SER A 56 -9.92 18.80 7.14
CA SER A 56 -10.07 17.39 6.75
C SER A 56 -11.52 16.92 6.86
N ASN A 57 -11.93 16.04 5.93
CA ASN A 57 -13.28 15.45 5.89
C ASN A 57 -13.29 13.95 6.23
N ASN A 58 -12.18 13.26 6.11
CA ASN A 58 -12.07 11.81 6.30
C ASN A 58 -10.68 11.41 6.79
N GLY A 59 -10.44 10.10 6.96
CA GLY A 59 -9.17 9.55 7.41
C GLY A 59 -8.01 9.76 6.43
N PHE A 60 -8.28 9.74 5.12
CA PHE A 60 -7.24 9.98 4.10
C PHE A 60 -6.78 11.43 4.12
N SER A 61 -7.73 12.37 4.19
CA SER A 61 -7.41 13.79 4.18
C SER A 61 -6.62 14.24 5.41
N ILE A 62 -6.87 13.66 6.58
CA ILE A 62 -6.05 13.98 7.76
C ILE A 62 -4.64 13.41 7.65
N ILE A 63 -4.47 12.16 7.15
CA ILE A 63 -3.15 11.56 6.95
C ILE A 63 -2.35 12.35 5.91
N GLU A 64 -2.97 12.79 4.82
CA GLU A 64 -2.33 13.64 3.82
C GLU A 64 -1.73 14.91 4.43
N LYS A 65 -2.47 15.57 5.34
CA LYS A 65 -2.03 16.79 6.02
C LYS A 65 -0.97 16.59 7.12
N LEU A 66 -0.75 15.34 7.55
CA LEU A 66 0.35 15.01 8.46
C LEU A 66 1.70 14.92 7.75
N THR A 67 1.73 14.86 6.44
CA THR A 67 2.96 14.77 5.64
C THR A 67 3.93 13.69 6.14
N LEU A 68 3.42 12.45 6.31
CA LEU A 68 4.20 11.34 6.85
C LEU A 68 5.35 10.96 5.93
N ALA A 69 6.52 10.66 6.52
CA ALA A 69 7.72 10.28 5.78
C ALA A 69 7.46 9.07 4.86
N ASN A 70 7.99 9.12 3.64
CA ASN A 70 7.98 8.05 2.64
C ASN A 70 6.60 7.57 2.18
N LEU A 71 5.56 8.34 2.43
CA LEU A 71 4.21 8.01 1.99
C LEU A 71 3.71 9.01 0.95
N ARG A 72 3.17 8.48 -0.14
CA ARG A 72 2.29 9.20 -1.05
C ARG A 72 0.85 8.98 -0.59
N VAL A 73 0.15 10.05 -0.28
CA VAL A 73 -1.26 10.01 0.11
C VAL A 73 -2.08 10.77 -0.93
N ASP A 74 -3.01 10.09 -1.54
CA ASP A 74 -3.99 10.70 -2.45
C ASP A 74 -5.38 10.59 -1.82
N ASN A 75 -5.81 11.70 -1.19
CA ASN A 75 -7.10 11.76 -0.52
C ASN A 75 -8.28 11.63 -1.48
N LEU A 76 -8.16 12.11 -2.72
CA LEU A 76 -9.28 12.09 -3.67
C LEU A 76 -9.46 10.72 -4.33
N ASN A 77 -8.38 9.99 -4.58
CA ASN A 77 -8.43 8.60 -5.04
C ASN A 77 -8.47 7.60 -3.87
N HIS A 78 -8.41 8.09 -2.62
CA HIS A 78 -8.43 7.30 -1.39
C HIS A 78 -7.35 6.21 -1.37
N THR A 79 -6.12 6.58 -1.70
CA THR A 79 -4.96 5.68 -1.73
C THR A 79 -3.82 6.19 -0.86
N ILE A 80 -3.09 5.25 -0.25
CA ILE A 80 -1.84 5.50 0.47
C ILE A 80 -0.83 4.46 0.03
N SER A 81 0.33 4.89 -0.41
CA SER A 81 1.42 4.00 -0.86
C SER A 81 2.76 4.45 -0.31
N ALA A 82 3.64 3.48 -0.04
CA ALA A 82 5.04 3.75 0.26
C ALA A 82 5.79 4.08 -1.03
N ILE A 83 6.68 5.09 -0.99
CA ILE A 83 7.50 5.52 -2.13
C ILE A 83 8.94 5.01 -2.05
N ASP A 84 9.30 4.34 -0.97
CA ASP A 84 10.64 3.80 -0.69
C ASP A 84 10.77 2.29 -0.93
N ASN A 85 9.75 1.64 -1.48
CA ASN A 85 9.70 0.22 -1.84
C ASN A 85 9.96 -0.76 -0.67
N ARG A 86 9.86 -0.33 0.60
CA ARG A 86 10.07 -1.21 1.76
C ARG A 86 8.93 -2.20 2.01
N GLY A 87 7.73 -1.93 1.52
CA GLY A 87 6.56 -2.78 1.68
C GLY A 87 5.24 -2.01 1.69
N SER A 88 4.18 -2.66 2.15
CA SER A 88 2.83 -2.10 2.15
C SER A 88 2.53 -1.24 3.39
N VAL A 89 1.48 -0.41 3.27
CA VAL A 89 0.94 0.42 4.35
C VAL A 89 -0.33 -0.22 4.89
N GLN A 90 -0.38 -0.43 6.21
CA GLN A 90 -1.57 -0.95 6.89
C GLN A 90 -2.29 0.16 7.63
N LEU A 91 -3.58 0.35 7.34
CA LEU A 91 -4.43 1.36 7.97
C LEU A 91 -5.22 0.75 9.12
N ARG A 92 -5.30 1.47 10.25
CA ARG A 92 -6.03 1.05 11.44
C ARG A 92 -6.81 2.21 12.05
N ILE A 93 -7.98 1.91 12.58
CA ILE A 93 -8.74 2.81 13.45
C ILE A 93 -8.95 2.09 14.78
N ASN A 94 -8.50 2.70 15.88
CA ASN A 94 -8.55 2.11 17.22
C ASN A 94 -7.93 0.71 17.31
N GLY A 95 -6.80 0.50 16.60
CA GLY A 95 -6.15 -0.80 16.52
C GLY A 95 -6.75 -1.77 15.51
N ILE A 96 -7.91 -1.48 14.91
CA ILE A 96 -8.58 -2.29 13.90
C ILE A 96 -7.99 -1.99 12.52
N ILE A 97 -7.60 -2.99 11.74
CA ILE A 97 -7.31 -2.77 10.33
C ILE A 97 -8.62 -2.42 9.62
N VAL A 98 -8.54 -1.38 8.79
CA VAL A 98 -9.69 -0.84 8.09
C VAL A 98 -9.39 -0.72 6.60
N GLY A 99 -10.46 -0.81 5.82
CA GLY A 99 -10.40 -0.56 4.40
C GLY A 99 -10.74 0.90 4.05
N LYS A 100 -10.91 1.13 2.75
CA LYS A 100 -11.22 2.44 2.17
C LYS A 100 -12.49 3.06 2.79
N GLN A 101 -13.55 2.27 2.94
CA GLN A 101 -14.86 2.77 3.38
C GLN A 101 -14.85 3.27 4.83
N GLU A 102 -14.18 2.56 5.73
CA GLU A 102 -14.06 2.98 7.13
C GLU A 102 -13.22 4.25 7.28
N MET A 103 -12.17 4.39 6.45
CA MET A 103 -11.34 5.60 6.40
C MET A 103 -12.13 6.80 5.88
N ILE A 104 -13.00 6.62 4.88
CA ILE A 104 -13.91 7.66 4.38
C ILE A 104 -14.94 8.04 5.46
N ALA A 105 -15.49 7.07 6.16
CA ALA A 105 -16.48 7.29 7.23
C ALA A 105 -15.89 7.88 8.52
N LEU A 106 -14.56 7.99 8.64
CA LEU A 106 -13.90 8.52 9.83
C LEU A 106 -14.10 10.04 9.95
N ASP A 107 -14.55 10.50 11.11
CA ASP A 107 -14.63 11.93 11.44
C ASP A 107 -13.31 12.46 11.98
N PRO A 108 -12.59 13.35 11.26
CA PRO A 108 -11.34 13.91 11.73
C PRO A 108 -11.43 14.68 13.05
N LYS A 109 -12.58 15.30 13.35
CA LYS A 109 -12.80 16.02 14.62
C LYS A 109 -12.75 15.09 15.84
N ARG A 110 -13.00 13.81 15.64
CA ARG A 110 -12.95 12.77 16.68
C ARG A 110 -11.60 12.14 16.90
N ILE A 111 -10.61 12.48 16.07
CA ILE A 111 -9.27 11.91 16.20
C ILE A 111 -8.58 12.47 17.43
N ALA A 112 -8.24 11.57 18.36
CA ALA A 112 -7.47 11.88 19.54
C ALA A 112 -5.97 11.94 19.23
N LYS A 113 -5.47 10.92 18.51
CA LYS A 113 -4.07 10.77 18.11
C LYS A 113 -3.92 9.83 16.93
N ILE A 114 -2.76 9.87 16.28
CA ILE A 114 -2.38 8.95 15.20
C ILE A 114 -1.03 8.35 15.55
N ASP A 115 -0.96 7.03 15.66
CA ASP A 115 0.29 6.30 15.81
C ASP A 115 0.81 5.95 14.42
N PHE A 116 1.91 6.56 14.01
CA PHE A 116 2.64 6.21 12.80
C PHE A 116 3.78 5.27 13.19
N ILE A 117 3.66 4.01 12.80
CA ILE A 117 4.61 2.94 13.09
C ILE A 117 5.37 2.66 11.81
N ASP A 118 6.60 3.11 11.72
CA ASP A 118 7.51 2.95 10.58
C ASP A 118 8.47 1.76 10.73
N ASN A 119 8.40 1.11 11.88
CA ASN A 119 9.07 -0.14 12.19
C ASN A 119 8.10 -1.13 12.88
N PRO A 120 7.08 -1.64 12.15
CA PRO A 120 6.05 -2.48 12.74
C PRO A 120 6.61 -3.81 13.26
N SER A 121 6.19 -4.23 14.45
CA SER A 121 6.58 -5.50 15.08
C SER A 121 6.02 -6.72 14.32
N ILE A 122 6.50 -7.93 14.67
CA ILE A 122 6.13 -9.19 13.98
C ILE A 122 4.64 -9.50 13.99
N ARG A 123 3.88 -8.95 14.93
CA ARG A 123 2.42 -9.10 15.05
C ARG A 123 1.61 -8.43 13.93
N TYR A 124 2.21 -7.50 13.18
CA TYR A 124 1.50 -6.78 12.12
C TYR A 124 1.48 -7.54 10.77
N GLY A 125 2.16 -8.68 10.70
CA GLY A 125 2.19 -9.53 9.51
C GLY A 125 3.44 -9.34 8.65
N GLU A 126 3.49 -10.06 7.55
CA GLU A 126 4.59 -10.05 6.57
C GLU A 126 4.41 -8.93 5.54
N GLY A 127 5.52 -8.33 5.09
CA GLY A 127 5.50 -7.31 4.03
C GLY A 127 4.88 -5.97 4.41
N ILE A 128 4.57 -5.75 5.70
CA ILE A 128 4.06 -4.47 6.21
C ILE A 128 5.26 -3.59 6.58
N ALA A 129 5.45 -2.49 5.85
CA ALA A 129 6.50 -1.51 6.12
C ALA A 129 6.03 -0.39 7.06
N TYR A 130 4.75 -0.02 6.97
CA TYR A 130 4.16 1.07 7.72
C TYR A 130 2.81 0.71 8.30
N VAL A 131 2.54 1.14 9.53
CA VAL A 131 1.20 1.06 10.12
C VAL A 131 0.76 2.45 10.56
N ILE A 132 -0.42 2.86 10.14
CA ILE A 132 -1.06 4.10 10.57
C ILE A 132 -2.27 3.71 11.42
N ASN A 133 -2.17 3.92 12.73
CA ASN A 133 -3.27 3.63 13.64
C ASN A 133 -3.88 4.90 14.19
N ILE A 134 -5.12 5.19 13.80
CA ILE A 134 -5.86 6.36 14.22
C ILE A 134 -6.68 6.01 15.47
N THR A 135 -6.40 6.67 16.59
CA THR A 135 -7.21 6.55 17.81
C THR A 135 -8.25 7.66 17.83
N THR A 136 -9.52 7.30 18.05
CA THR A 136 -10.65 8.25 18.13
C THR A 136 -11.15 8.39 19.55
N HIS A 137 -11.75 9.54 19.86
CA HIS A 137 -12.56 9.69 21.07
C HIS A 137 -13.79 8.79 21.00
N PRO A 138 -14.31 8.31 22.14
CA PRO A 138 -15.51 7.47 22.19
C PRO A 138 -16.67 8.05 21.40
N ASN A 139 -17.47 7.18 20.79
CA ASN A 139 -18.66 7.58 20.03
C ASN A 139 -19.72 8.20 20.96
N ASN A 140 -20.53 9.09 20.38
CA ASN A 140 -21.76 9.54 21.01
C ASN A 140 -22.86 8.49 20.73
N SER A 141 -23.75 8.20 21.69
CA SER A 141 -24.97 7.44 21.40
C SER A 141 -25.84 8.26 20.45
N GLY A 142 -26.37 7.61 19.39
CA GLY A 142 -27.14 8.29 18.36
C GLY A 142 -26.84 7.73 16.98
N TYR A 143 -26.79 8.60 15.97
CA TYR A 143 -26.53 8.17 14.60
C TYR A 143 -25.56 9.09 13.87
N THR A 144 -24.89 8.53 12.89
CA THR A 144 -24.08 9.25 11.91
C THR A 144 -24.49 8.76 10.52
N ILE A 145 -24.76 9.68 9.60
CA ILE A 145 -25.02 9.39 8.19
C ILE A 145 -24.11 10.31 7.38
N GLY A 146 -23.56 9.83 6.28
CA GLY A 146 -22.75 10.66 5.41
C GLY A 146 -22.52 10.05 4.05
N THR A 147 -22.00 10.89 3.17
CA THR A 147 -21.59 10.51 1.82
C THR A 147 -20.28 11.20 1.45
N ASP A 148 -19.49 10.53 0.61
CA ASP A 148 -18.29 11.08 -0.02
C ASP A 148 -18.37 10.75 -1.51
N LEU A 149 -18.36 11.76 -2.35
CA LEU A 149 -18.54 11.65 -3.80
C LEU A 149 -17.35 12.30 -4.49
N THR A 150 -16.60 11.54 -5.26
CA THR A 150 -15.49 12.00 -6.08
C THR A 150 -15.80 11.79 -7.55
N SER A 151 -15.58 12.80 -8.37
CA SER A 151 -15.73 12.70 -9.82
C SER A 151 -14.62 13.47 -10.52
N THR A 152 -14.08 12.88 -11.56
CA THR A 152 -13.15 13.56 -12.44
C THR A 152 -13.91 14.38 -13.48
N LEU A 153 -13.43 15.61 -13.73
CA LEU A 153 -14.06 16.53 -14.68
C LEU A 153 -13.49 16.39 -16.11
N THR A 154 -12.25 15.90 -16.22
CA THR A 154 -11.53 15.77 -17.50
C THR A 154 -11.51 14.35 -18.05
N THR A 155 -11.87 13.35 -17.24
CA THR A 155 -11.97 11.94 -17.62
C THR A 155 -13.31 11.35 -17.13
N ARG A 156 -13.55 10.07 -17.35
CA ARG A 156 -14.78 9.38 -16.90
C ARG A 156 -14.46 8.42 -15.76
N GLN A 157 -14.22 8.98 -14.59
CA GLN A 157 -14.00 8.23 -13.36
C GLN A 157 -14.83 8.85 -12.24
N GLY A 158 -15.46 8.00 -11.45
CA GLY A 158 -16.22 8.40 -10.27
C GLY A 158 -16.13 7.37 -9.17
N ASP A 159 -16.20 7.84 -7.94
CA ASP A 159 -16.21 7.06 -6.72
C ASP A 159 -17.21 7.67 -5.74
N GLY A 160 -18.10 6.86 -5.20
CA GLY A 160 -19.09 7.30 -4.23
C GLY A 160 -19.17 6.32 -3.06
N THR A 161 -19.19 6.84 -1.85
CA THR A 161 -19.42 6.06 -0.63
C THR A 161 -20.56 6.67 0.15
N LEU A 162 -21.59 5.86 0.46
CA LEU A 162 -22.64 6.15 1.39
C LEU A 162 -22.40 5.33 2.65
N TYR A 163 -22.54 5.94 3.84
CA TYR A 163 -22.36 5.24 5.10
C TYR A 163 -23.32 5.71 6.17
N GLY A 164 -23.67 4.80 7.09
CA GLY A 164 -24.50 5.07 8.24
C GLY A 164 -24.03 4.28 9.44
N LYS A 165 -24.12 4.88 10.63
CA LYS A 165 -23.89 4.24 11.93
C LYS A 165 -25.02 4.58 12.87
N TRP A 166 -25.46 3.60 13.64
CA TRP A 166 -26.48 3.76 14.66
C TRP A 166 -26.02 3.08 15.95
N ASN A 167 -25.92 3.86 17.02
CA ASN A 167 -25.44 3.45 18.34
C ASN A 167 -26.59 3.45 19.34
N ARG A 168 -26.79 2.35 20.05
CA ARG A 168 -27.74 2.24 21.12
C ARG A 168 -27.21 1.40 22.28
N GLY A 169 -26.95 2.03 23.42
CA GLY A 169 -26.36 1.34 24.58
C GLY A 169 -25.00 0.76 24.25
N LYS A 170 -24.84 -0.55 24.40
CA LYS A 170 -23.60 -1.29 24.12
C LYS A 170 -23.45 -1.73 22.66
N SER A 171 -24.45 -1.50 21.82
CA SER A 171 -24.52 -1.98 20.45
C SER A 171 -24.35 -0.84 19.43
N GLU A 172 -23.59 -1.10 18.37
CA GLU A 172 -23.45 -0.26 17.20
C GLU A 172 -23.72 -1.09 15.94
N TRP A 173 -24.58 -0.58 15.07
CA TRP A 173 -24.75 -1.05 13.70
C TRP A 173 -24.11 -0.06 12.75
N ALA A 174 -23.30 -0.55 11.82
CA ALA A 174 -22.70 0.27 10.77
C ALA A 174 -22.97 -0.38 9.41
N PHE A 175 -23.39 0.47 8.46
CA PHE A 175 -23.56 0.10 7.06
C PHE A 175 -22.72 1.02 6.19
N SER A 176 -22.11 0.47 5.15
CA SER A 176 -21.47 1.26 4.09
C SER A 176 -21.69 0.61 2.74
N TYR A 177 -21.89 1.46 1.73
CA TYR A 177 -21.95 1.07 0.33
C TYR A 177 -21.05 1.96 -0.49
N GLY A 178 -20.12 1.36 -1.21
CA GLY A 178 -19.20 2.02 -2.13
C GLY A 178 -19.49 1.60 -3.56
N LEU A 179 -19.47 2.57 -4.46
CA LEU A 179 -19.53 2.39 -5.91
C LEU A 179 -18.37 3.11 -6.54
N SER A 180 -17.53 2.42 -7.29
CA SER A 180 -16.50 3.04 -8.12
C SER A 180 -16.63 2.60 -9.55
N GLY A 181 -16.46 3.54 -10.48
CA GLY A 181 -16.53 3.28 -11.91
C GLY A 181 -15.51 4.09 -12.67
N ARG A 182 -14.91 3.47 -13.69
CA ARG A 182 -13.94 4.11 -14.57
C ARG A 182 -14.17 3.68 -16.00
N LYS A 183 -14.00 4.63 -16.91
CA LYS A 183 -13.95 4.39 -18.36
C LYS A 183 -12.81 5.20 -18.95
N ALA A 184 -11.63 4.59 -18.97
CA ALA A 184 -10.42 5.18 -19.53
C ALA A 184 -10.30 4.91 -21.02
N LYS A 185 -9.92 5.94 -21.77
CA LYS A 185 -9.60 5.87 -23.20
C LYS A 185 -8.26 6.53 -23.45
N GLY A 186 -7.41 5.90 -24.27
CA GLY A 186 -6.14 6.49 -24.69
C GLY A 186 -5.00 6.31 -23.67
N ASN A 187 -5.13 5.33 -22.75
CA ASN A 187 -3.97 4.78 -22.07
C ASN A 187 -3.21 3.93 -23.08
N THR A 188 -1.94 4.24 -23.32
CA THR A 188 -1.16 3.63 -24.38
C THR A 188 0.21 3.20 -23.88
N SER A 189 0.76 2.18 -24.50
CA SER A 189 2.17 1.78 -24.30
C SER A 189 2.89 1.72 -25.64
N ARG A 190 4.21 1.91 -25.56
CA ARG A 190 5.15 1.64 -26.64
C ARG A 190 6.13 0.61 -26.15
N GLN A 191 6.32 -0.46 -26.90
CA GLN A 191 7.24 -1.53 -26.57
C GLN A 191 8.14 -1.83 -27.75
N ARG A 192 9.43 -1.94 -27.51
CA ARG A 192 10.43 -2.50 -28.41
C ARG A 192 10.99 -3.75 -27.75
N ALA A 193 10.97 -4.87 -28.46
CA ALA A 193 11.53 -6.14 -28.02
C ALA A 193 12.55 -6.64 -29.05
N GLU A 194 13.71 -7.06 -28.56
CA GLU A 194 14.80 -7.65 -29.35
C GLU A 194 15.03 -9.07 -28.86
N TYR A 195 14.69 -10.04 -29.72
CA TYR A 195 14.78 -11.47 -29.45
C TYR A 195 16.05 -12.02 -30.11
N THR A 196 16.97 -12.55 -29.31
CA THR A 196 18.15 -13.27 -29.84
C THR A 196 17.73 -14.69 -30.16
N LEU A 197 17.68 -15.05 -31.44
CA LEU A 197 17.26 -16.36 -31.93
C LEU A 197 18.37 -17.41 -31.74
N ASN A 198 18.05 -18.68 -31.97
CA ASN A 198 18.98 -19.80 -31.79
C ASN A 198 20.19 -19.75 -32.74
N ASP A 199 20.04 -19.13 -33.91
CA ASP A 199 21.12 -18.88 -34.87
C ASP A 199 22.00 -17.66 -34.54
N GLY A 200 21.68 -16.97 -33.44
CA GLY A 200 22.37 -15.75 -33.00
C GLY A 200 21.87 -14.46 -33.66
N SER A 201 20.94 -14.53 -34.59
CA SER A 201 20.31 -13.34 -35.19
C SER A 201 19.41 -12.61 -34.18
N ILE A 202 19.24 -11.29 -34.34
CA ILE A 202 18.39 -10.46 -33.50
C ILE A 202 17.10 -10.18 -34.29
N TYR A 203 15.98 -10.60 -33.73
CA TYR A 203 14.65 -10.36 -34.27
C TYR A 203 13.95 -9.27 -33.47
N THR A 204 13.68 -8.12 -34.10
CA THR A 204 13.12 -6.94 -33.44
C THR A 204 11.64 -6.79 -33.77
N ILE A 205 10.80 -6.64 -32.73
CA ILE A 205 9.38 -6.34 -32.86
C ILE A 205 9.07 -5.08 -32.06
N GLU A 206 8.39 -4.12 -32.70
CA GLU A 206 7.80 -2.95 -32.04
C GLU A 206 6.28 -3.13 -31.93
N ARG A 207 5.73 -2.87 -30.74
CA ARG A 207 4.29 -2.94 -30.43
C ARG A 207 3.84 -1.62 -29.83
N ASN A 208 3.01 -0.88 -30.57
CA ASN A 208 2.56 0.45 -30.17
C ASN A 208 1.04 0.47 -30.04
N ASP A 209 0.52 0.76 -28.85
CA ASP A 209 -0.92 0.95 -28.65
C ASP A 209 -1.39 2.20 -29.41
N ILE A 210 -2.36 2.04 -30.30
CA ILE A 210 -3.00 3.14 -31.04
C ILE A 210 -4.38 3.48 -30.49
N GLN A 211 -5.04 2.51 -29.87
CA GLN A 211 -6.33 2.69 -29.23
C GLN A 211 -6.47 1.77 -28.03
N SER A 212 -7.03 2.28 -26.96
CA SER A 212 -7.38 1.47 -25.81
C SER A 212 -8.70 1.88 -25.19
N LEU A 213 -9.35 0.93 -24.55
CA LEU A 213 -10.51 1.16 -23.71
C LEU A 213 -10.42 0.25 -22.48
N GLN A 214 -10.41 0.87 -21.32
CA GLN A 214 -10.47 0.19 -20.03
C GLN A 214 -11.75 0.62 -19.30
N ARG A 215 -12.49 -0.34 -18.80
CA ARG A 215 -13.69 -0.13 -17.98
C ARG A 215 -13.55 -0.97 -16.73
N ASP A 216 -13.88 -0.39 -15.62
CA ASP A 216 -14.07 -1.12 -14.37
C ASP A 216 -15.28 -0.56 -13.62
N LEU A 217 -15.99 -1.44 -12.93
CA LEU A 217 -17.11 -1.12 -12.08
C LEU A 217 -17.01 -2.01 -10.85
N THR A 218 -16.96 -1.41 -9.65
CA THR A 218 -16.88 -2.14 -8.40
C THR A 218 -17.94 -1.65 -7.43
N HIS A 219 -18.70 -2.58 -6.89
CA HIS A 219 -19.63 -2.40 -5.79
C HIS A 219 -19.04 -3.05 -4.54
N ASN A 220 -19.15 -2.37 -3.41
CA ASN A 220 -18.71 -2.88 -2.12
C ASN A 220 -19.77 -2.53 -1.07
N ALA A 221 -20.43 -3.54 -0.52
CA ALA A 221 -21.45 -3.39 0.52
C ALA A 221 -20.97 -4.07 1.80
N LYS A 222 -20.97 -3.34 2.93
CA LYS A 222 -20.55 -3.87 4.23
C LYS A 222 -21.56 -3.56 5.31
N LEU A 223 -21.90 -4.57 6.09
CA LEU A 223 -22.70 -4.47 7.31
C LEU A 223 -21.83 -4.93 8.48
N THR A 224 -21.80 -4.15 9.55
CA THR A 224 -21.03 -4.46 10.76
C THR A 224 -21.92 -4.30 12.00
N TYR A 225 -21.85 -5.27 12.88
CA TYR A 225 -22.40 -5.20 14.23
C TYR A 225 -21.25 -5.19 15.24
N ASN A 226 -21.25 -4.21 16.11
CA ASN A 226 -20.32 -4.08 17.24
C ASN A 226 -21.08 -4.15 18.54
N TRP A 227 -20.55 -4.90 19.50
CA TRP A 227 -20.99 -4.91 20.88
C TRP A 227 -19.78 -4.70 21.80
N ALA A 228 -19.89 -3.76 22.74
CA ALA A 228 -18.84 -3.46 23.69
C ALA A 228 -19.40 -3.27 25.10
N ASP A 229 -18.87 -4.03 26.06
CA ASP A 229 -19.17 -3.85 27.48
C ASP A 229 -18.08 -3.00 28.13
N SER A 230 -18.25 -1.68 28.08
CA SER A 230 -17.21 -0.72 28.47
C SER A 230 -15.88 -1.00 27.75
N THR A 231 -14.78 -1.21 28.47
CA THR A 231 -13.48 -1.57 27.90
C THR A 231 -13.13 -3.06 28.06
N ALA A 232 -14.01 -3.82 28.74
CA ALA A 232 -13.67 -5.18 29.18
C ALA A 232 -13.88 -6.25 28.10
N THR A 233 -14.97 -6.17 27.35
CA THR A 233 -15.26 -7.17 26.30
C THR A 233 -15.79 -6.48 25.05
N ILE A 234 -15.28 -6.89 23.91
CA ILE A 234 -15.63 -6.39 22.58
C ILE A 234 -15.94 -7.59 21.70
N PHE A 235 -17.06 -7.52 21.01
CA PHE A 235 -17.44 -8.44 19.95
C PHE A 235 -17.79 -7.66 18.70
N GLN A 236 -17.29 -8.10 17.54
CA GLN A 236 -17.67 -7.55 16.24
C GLN A 236 -17.95 -8.69 15.27
N ALA A 237 -19.03 -8.54 14.51
CA ALA A 237 -19.31 -9.37 13.35
C ALA A 237 -19.52 -8.47 12.13
N SER A 238 -18.92 -8.82 11.01
CA SER A 238 -19.14 -8.08 9.77
C SER A 238 -19.33 -9.02 8.57
N LEU A 239 -20.21 -8.60 7.67
CA LEU A 239 -20.43 -9.19 6.36
C LEU A 239 -20.07 -8.15 5.30
N ASN A 240 -19.17 -8.50 4.40
CA ASN A 240 -18.75 -7.64 3.31
C ASN A 240 -18.92 -8.38 1.98
N GLY A 241 -19.53 -7.75 0.98
CA GLY A 241 -19.69 -8.27 -0.36
C GLY A 241 -19.04 -7.32 -1.36
N ILE A 242 -18.07 -7.83 -2.14
CA ILE A 242 -17.42 -7.09 -3.23
C ILE A 242 -17.83 -7.74 -4.53
N PHE A 243 -18.38 -6.94 -5.44
CA PHE A 243 -18.65 -7.32 -6.82
C PHE A 243 -17.87 -6.41 -7.75
N SER A 244 -17.04 -7.01 -8.62
CA SER A 244 -16.23 -6.27 -9.58
C SER A 244 -16.47 -6.79 -11.00
N LYS A 245 -16.50 -5.87 -11.96
CA LYS A 245 -16.68 -6.18 -13.38
C LYS A 245 -15.77 -5.29 -14.22
N MET A 246 -15.05 -5.90 -15.17
CA MET A 246 -14.21 -5.23 -16.17
C MET A 246 -14.71 -5.63 -17.57
N PRO A 247 -15.77 -4.98 -18.09
CA PRO A 247 -16.41 -5.43 -19.33
C PRO A 247 -15.73 -4.87 -20.58
N ASN A 248 -15.46 -5.74 -21.55
CA ASN A 248 -15.01 -5.35 -22.89
C ASN A 248 -13.81 -4.39 -22.88
N ASN A 249 -12.79 -4.69 -22.09
CA ASN A 249 -11.52 -3.99 -22.16
C ASN A 249 -10.79 -4.39 -23.42
N PHE A 250 -10.16 -3.46 -24.12
CA PHE A 250 -9.37 -3.79 -25.30
C PHE A 250 -8.19 -2.86 -25.51
N TYR A 251 -7.19 -3.36 -26.22
CA TYR A 251 -6.08 -2.64 -26.79
C TYR A 251 -5.93 -3.02 -28.27
N LEU A 252 -5.84 -2.00 -29.13
CA LEU A 252 -5.48 -2.14 -30.53
C LEU A 252 -4.04 -1.62 -30.69
N LYS A 253 -3.19 -2.43 -31.28
CA LYS A 253 -1.77 -2.17 -31.44
C LYS A 253 -1.38 -2.17 -32.91
N ASP A 254 -0.52 -1.24 -33.31
CA ASP A 254 0.29 -1.36 -34.52
C ASP A 254 1.55 -2.14 -34.18
N ILE A 255 1.81 -3.19 -34.92
CA ILE A 255 2.98 -4.05 -34.81
C ILE A 255 3.87 -3.80 -36.02
N THR A 256 5.16 -3.53 -35.76
CA THR A 256 6.21 -3.50 -36.78
C THR A 256 7.18 -4.64 -36.52
N ASP A 257 7.33 -5.51 -37.51
CA ASP A 257 8.11 -6.73 -37.46
C ASP A 257 9.04 -6.76 -38.71
N GLY A 258 10.23 -6.25 -38.55
CA GLY A 258 11.13 -6.00 -39.66
C GLY A 258 10.51 -5.02 -40.66
N SER A 259 10.22 -5.48 -41.88
CA SER A 259 9.56 -4.70 -42.94
C SER A 259 8.04 -4.86 -42.93
N LEU A 260 7.48 -5.77 -42.14
CA LEU A 260 6.06 -6.03 -42.06
C LEU A 260 5.37 -5.15 -41.02
N ALA A 261 4.23 -4.56 -41.39
CA ALA A 261 3.37 -3.82 -40.47
C ALA A 261 1.96 -4.43 -40.48
N TYR A 262 1.44 -4.73 -39.28
CA TYR A 262 0.09 -5.31 -39.11
C TYR A 262 -0.50 -4.87 -37.78
N ARG A 263 -1.75 -5.22 -37.54
CA ARG A 263 -2.44 -4.89 -36.29
C ARG A 263 -2.67 -6.11 -35.44
N ALA A 264 -2.57 -5.90 -34.13
CA ALA A 264 -2.97 -6.86 -33.11
C ALA A 264 -4.08 -6.26 -32.24
N ILE A 265 -4.96 -7.14 -31.73
CA ILE A 265 -6.02 -6.75 -30.81
C ILE A 265 -6.03 -7.68 -29.61
N SER A 266 -6.06 -7.10 -28.41
CA SER A 266 -6.30 -7.79 -27.14
C SER A 266 -7.66 -7.36 -26.60
N LYS A 267 -8.48 -8.32 -26.13
CA LYS A 267 -9.76 -8.07 -25.48
C LYS A 267 -9.84 -8.89 -24.20
N ASP A 268 -10.28 -8.25 -23.12
CA ASP A 268 -10.43 -8.90 -21.82
C ASP A 268 -11.81 -8.53 -21.21
N ASP A 269 -12.48 -9.54 -20.68
CA ASP A 269 -13.69 -9.39 -19.86
C ASP A 269 -13.45 -10.14 -18.55
N SER A 270 -13.74 -9.52 -17.43
CA SER A 270 -13.59 -10.16 -16.12
C SER A 270 -14.70 -9.75 -15.17
N LYS A 271 -15.15 -10.70 -14.37
CA LYS A 271 -16.06 -10.46 -13.26
C LYS A 271 -15.65 -11.28 -12.04
N SER A 272 -15.81 -10.71 -10.86
CA SER A 272 -15.56 -11.41 -9.61
C SER A 272 -16.61 -11.04 -8.56
N TYR A 273 -16.85 -11.99 -7.67
CA TYR A 273 -17.68 -11.82 -6.49
C TYR A 273 -16.95 -12.38 -5.28
N SER A 274 -16.83 -11.58 -4.21
CA SER A 274 -16.05 -11.91 -3.03
C SER A 274 -16.82 -11.59 -1.74
N PRO A 275 -17.65 -12.50 -1.20
CA PRO A 275 -18.21 -12.38 0.13
C PRO A 275 -17.14 -12.68 1.19
N VAL A 276 -17.14 -11.87 2.24
CA VAL A 276 -16.26 -12.00 3.40
C VAL A 276 -17.10 -11.97 4.67
N PHE A 277 -16.92 -12.94 5.52
CA PHE A 277 -17.49 -12.96 6.87
C PHE A 277 -16.36 -12.87 7.90
N ASP A 278 -16.45 -11.92 8.83
CA ASP A 278 -15.38 -11.59 9.77
C ASP A 278 -15.93 -11.49 11.18
N LEU A 279 -15.38 -12.28 12.10
CA LEU A 279 -15.69 -12.32 13.52
C LEU A 279 -14.48 -11.88 14.33
N TYR A 280 -14.69 -10.99 15.27
CA TYR A 280 -13.66 -10.53 16.19
C TYR A 280 -14.17 -10.54 17.63
N PHE A 281 -13.30 -10.99 18.52
CA PHE A 281 -13.54 -11.00 19.95
C PHE A 281 -12.29 -10.48 20.67
N SER A 282 -12.47 -9.61 21.66
CA SER A 282 -11.40 -9.17 22.57
C SER A 282 -11.94 -9.04 23.98
N ARG A 283 -11.18 -9.53 24.94
CA ARG A 283 -11.53 -9.44 26.35
C ARG A 283 -10.34 -9.06 27.20
N GLN A 284 -10.53 -8.08 28.05
CA GLN A 284 -9.63 -7.76 29.15
C GLN A 284 -9.85 -8.76 30.29
N LEU A 285 -8.90 -9.66 30.52
CA LEU A 285 -8.98 -10.70 31.58
C LEU A 285 -8.66 -10.11 32.94
N SER A 286 -7.75 -9.12 32.98
CA SER A 286 -7.37 -8.34 34.15
C SER A 286 -6.85 -6.97 33.72
N PRO A 287 -6.56 -6.01 34.60
CA PRO A 287 -5.98 -4.71 34.21
C PRO A 287 -4.69 -4.82 33.41
N ARG A 288 -4.01 -5.96 33.44
CA ARG A 288 -2.75 -6.21 32.72
C ARG A 288 -2.84 -7.23 31.60
N GLN A 289 -3.89 -8.05 31.58
CA GLN A 289 -3.98 -9.20 30.68
C GLN A 289 -5.14 -9.03 29.71
N SER A 290 -4.92 -9.30 28.44
CA SER A 290 -5.96 -9.33 27.42
C SER A 290 -5.78 -10.51 26.48
N ILE A 291 -6.91 -11.01 25.97
CA ILE A 291 -6.97 -11.99 24.90
C ILE A 291 -7.76 -11.40 23.74
N THR A 292 -7.29 -11.67 22.52
CA THR A 292 -7.95 -11.25 21.29
C THR A 292 -8.01 -12.45 20.35
N ALA A 293 -9.18 -12.68 19.76
CA ALA A 293 -9.39 -13.72 18.76
C ALA A 293 -10.06 -13.13 17.52
N ASN A 294 -9.68 -13.63 16.35
CA ASN A 294 -10.27 -13.25 15.08
C ASN A 294 -10.44 -14.47 14.17
N ALA A 295 -11.53 -14.49 13.39
CA ALA A 295 -11.78 -15.52 12.38
C ALA A 295 -12.43 -14.89 11.15
N VAL A 296 -11.86 -15.16 9.97
CA VAL A 296 -12.33 -14.59 8.69
C VAL A 296 -12.48 -15.69 7.66
N GLY A 297 -13.67 -15.83 7.12
CA GLY A 297 -13.98 -16.66 5.98
C GLY A 297 -14.13 -15.80 4.72
N THR A 298 -13.44 -16.14 3.64
CA THR A 298 -13.54 -15.47 2.34
C THR A 298 -13.81 -16.50 1.26
N TYR A 299 -14.74 -16.18 0.36
CA TYR A 299 -14.95 -16.95 -0.87
C TYR A 299 -14.80 -16.00 -2.05
N ILE A 300 -14.04 -16.38 -3.07
CA ILE A 300 -13.84 -15.61 -4.29
C ILE A 300 -14.25 -16.46 -5.47
N SER A 301 -15.18 -15.98 -6.28
CA SER A 301 -15.53 -16.56 -7.58
C SER A 301 -15.13 -15.56 -8.67
N THR A 302 -14.30 -16.02 -9.62
CA THR A 302 -13.81 -15.18 -10.71
C THR A 302 -14.10 -15.89 -12.04
N ARG A 303 -14.57 -15.12 -13.02
CA ARG A 303 -14.62 -15.55 -14.42
C ARG A 303 -13.91 -14.51 -15.26
N THR A 304 -12.98 -14.97 -16.08
CA THR A 304 -12.21 -14.13 -17.02
C THR A 304 -12.27 -14.77 -18.41
N SER A 305 -12.48 -13.93 -19.42
CA SER A 305 -12.39 -14.31 -20.83
C SER A 305 -11.33 -13.42 -21.47
N SER A 306 -10.37 -14.03 -22.17
CA SER A 306 -9.28 -13.32 -22.84
C SER A 306 -9.20 -13.74 -24.29
N PHE A 307 -9.06 -12.76 -25.18
CA PHE A 307 -8.89 -12.92 -26.61
C PHE A 307 -7.71 -12.09 -27.08
N TYR A 308 -6.79 -12.69 -27.77
CA TYR A 308 -5.62 -12.05 -28.35
C TYR A 308 -5.43 -12.50 -29.81
N ASP A 309 -5.35 -11.55 -30.72
CA ASP A 309 -5.09 -11.80 -32.14
C ASP A 309 -3.86 -11.00 -32.57
N GLU A 310 -2.74 -11.69 -32.77
CA GLU A 310 -1.51 -11.21 -33.39
C GLU A 310 -1.08 -12.25 -34.44
N ARG A 311 -1.64 -12.14 -35.67
CA ARG A 311 -1.53 -13.08 -36.79
C ARG A 311 -2.24 -14.43 -36.56
N THR A 312 -2.28 -14.91 -35.35
CA THR A 312 -3.01 -16.10 -34.92
C THR A 312 -3.83 -15.78 -33.71
N VAL A 313 -5.06 -16.24 -33.70
CA VAL A 313 -5.99 -16.09 -32.59
C VAL A 313 -5.53 -16.99 -31.43
N TYR A 314 -5.59 -16.46 -30.23
CA TYR A 314 -5.42 -17.16 -28.97
C TYR A 314 -6.53 -16.74 -28.02
N GLN A 315 -7.34 -17.67 -27.58
CA GLN A 315 -8.51 -17.38 -26.75
C GLN A 315 -8.65 -18.39 -25.63
N TYR A 316 -8.93 -17.90 -24.43
CA TYR A 316 -9.21 -18.76 -23.29
C TYR A 316 -10.19 -18.14 -22.30
N ASP A 317 -10.88 -19.00 -21.57
CA ASP A 317 -11.74 -18.66 -20.44
C ASP A 317 -11.14 -19.25 -19.17
N VAL A 318 -11.26 -18.53 -18.04
CA VAL A 318 -10.85 -19.02 -16.71
C VAL A 318 -12.02 -18.92 -15.76
N ASN A 319 -12.36 -20.04 -15.12
CA ASN A 319 -13.28 -20.10 -13.99
C ASN A 319 -12.49 -20.40 -12.71
N GLY A 320 -12.31 -19.40 -11.86
CA GLY A 320 -11.57 -19.50 -10.60
C GLY A 320 -12.50 -19.53 -9.39
N ARG A 321 -12.21 -20.40 -8.43
CA ARG A 321 -12.87 -20.47 -7.12
C ARG A 321 -11.81 -20.53 -6.04
N THR A 322 -11.85 -19.62 -5.10
CA THR A 322 -10.96 -19.60 -3.94
C THR A 322 -11.78 -19.56 -2.66
N ALA A 323 -11.49 -20.43 -1.73
CA ALA A 323 -12.02 -20.40 -0.37
C ALA A 323 -10.86 -20.26 0.61
N SER A 324 -10.93 -19.31 1.51
CA SER A 324 -9.92 -19.13 2.56
C SER A 324 -10.55 -18.98 3.94
N PHE A 325 -9.83 -19.48 4.94
CA PHE A 325 -10.16 -19.32 6.34
C PHE A 325 -8.91 -18.88 7.08
N LEU A 326 -9.00 -17.75 7.75
CA LEU A 326 -7.93 -17.15 8.52
C LEU A 326 -8.38 -17.02 9.96
N SER A 327 -7.56 -17.46 10.92
CA SER A 327 -7.85 -17.31 12.34
C SER A 327 -6.59 -16.90 13.10
N GLU A 328 -6.79 -16.13 14.16
CA GLU A 328 -5.70 -15.67 15.01
C GLU A 328 -6.17 -15.54 16.45
N VAL A 329 -5.28 -15.89 17.37
CA VAL A 329 -5.45 -15.66 18.80
C VAL A 329 -4.18 -15.01 19.33
N ILE A 330 -4.32 -13.89 20.06
CA ILE A 330 -3.21 -13.18 20.71
C ILE A 330 -3.53 -13.01 22.19
N TYR A 331 -2.56 -13.36 23.03
CA TYR A 331 -2.54 -13.05 24.45
C TYR A 331 -1.49 -11.96 24.71
N GLU A 332 -1.84 -10.95 25.49
CA GLU A 332 -0.94 -9.89 25.93
C GLU A 332 -0.97 -9.74 27.44
N ASN A 333 0.21 -9.65 28.07
CA ASN A 333 0.37 -9.38 29.49
C ASN A 333 1.32 -8.20 29.72
N ARG A 334 0.81 -7.13 30.34
CA ARG A 334 1.55 -5.89 30.67
C ARG A 334 2.12 -5.99 32.07
N LEU A 335 3.33 -6.53 32.18
CA LEU A 335 4.11 -6.53 33.41
C LEU A 335 4.73 -5.13 33.64
N LYS A 336 5.09 -4.78 34.88
CA LYS A 336 5.66 -3.45 35.16
C LYS A 336 6.91 -3.11 34.32
N PRO A 337 7.92 -4.03 34.16
CA PRO A 337 9.11 -3.70 33.39
C PRO A 337 8.94 -3.94 31.88
N PHE A 338 7.99 -4.78 31.44
CA PHE A 338 7.81 -5.12 30.02
C PHE A 338 6.40 -5.63 29.71
N THR A 339 6.06 -5.66 28.44
CA THR A 339 4.86 -6.31 27.90
C THR A 339 5.26 -7.58 27.18
N LEU A 340 4.64 -8.70 27.55
CA LEU A 340 4.75 -9.98 26.87
C LEU A 340 3.54 -10.15 25.94
N SER A 341 3.76 -10.51 24.69
CA SER A 341 2.72 -10.90 23.74
C SER A 341 3.05 -12.27 23.16
N ALA A 342 2.05 -13.13 23.04
CA ALA A 342 2.16 -14.41 22.35
C ALA A 342 0.93 -14.61 21.45
N GLY A 343 1.12 -15.21 20.29
CA GLY A 343 0.01 -15.42 19.36
C GLY A 343 0.18 -16.65 18.49
N LEU A 344 -0.96 -17.15 18.04
CA LEU A 344 -1.10 -18.23 17.09
C LEU A 344 -2.00 -17.77 15.94
N ASN A 345 -1.55 -17.95 14.71
CA ASN A 345 -2.30 -17.61 13.50
C ASN A 345 -2.36 -18.85 12.60
N ASN A 346 -3.53 -19.13 12.03
CA ASN A 346 -3.70 -20.16 11.01
C ASN A 346 -4.31 -19.54 9.76
N SER A 347 -3.77 -19.88 8.60
CA SER A 347 -4.24 -19.46 7.28
C SER A 347 -4.42 -20.69 6.41
N TYR A 348 -5.65 -21.03 6.10
CA TYR A 348 -5.99 -22.09 5.15
C TYR A 348 -6.57 -21.48 3.88
N LYS A 349 -6.07 -21.90 2.70
CA LYS A 349 -6.55 -21.46 1.39
C LYS A 349 -6.65 -22.63 0.43
N TYR A 350 -7.79 -22.73 -0.22
CA TYR A 350 -8.06 -23.66 -1.32
C TYR A 350 -8.39 -22.86 -2.58
N THR A 351 -7.78 -23.22 -3.70
CA THR A 351 -8.02 -22.62 -5.01
C THR A 351 -8.23 -23.71 -6.06
N ASP A 352 -9.24 -23.52 -6.93
CA ASP A 352 -9.53 -24.38 -8.09
C ASP A 352 -9.72 -23.45 -9.29
N ASN A 353 -8.75 -23.43 -10.20
CA ASN A 353 -8.76 -22.62 -11.42
C ASN A 353 -8.83 -23.56 -12.63
N ASP A 354 -9.90 -23.40 -13.42
CA ASP A 354 -10.19 -24.17 -14.62
C ASP A 354 -10.03 -23.26 -15.85
N TYR A 355 -8.98 -23.50 -16.61
CA TYR A 355 -8.67 -22.81 -17.86
C TYR A 355 -9.20 -23.64 -19.03
N GLN A 356 -9.90 -23.00 -19.95
CA GLN A 356 -10.51 -23.62 -21.13
C GLN A 356 -10.08 -22.88 -22.39
N GLY A 357 -10.18 -23.54 -23.57
CA GLY A 357 -9.71 -22.99 -24.83
C GLY A 357 -8.21 -23.24 -25.03
N ASP A 358 -7.49 -22.28 -25.60
CA ASP A 358 -6.08 -22.45 -25.97
C ASP A 358 -5.11 -22.60 -24.78
N ALA A 359 -5.54 -22.18 -23.57
CA ALA A 359 -4.80 -22.33 -22.32
C ALA A 359 -5.31 -23.50 -21.46
N ALA A 360 -5.95 -24.50 -22.02
CA ALA A 360 -6.63 -25.57 -21.28
C ALA A 360 -5.72 -26.21 -20.21
N ALA A 361 -6.06 -25.97 -18.95
CA ALA A 361 -5.39 -26.53 -17.78
C ALA A 361 -6.30 -26.43 -16.56
N ARG A 362 -6.13 -27.30 -15.59
CA ARG A 362 -6.82 -27.14 -14.30
C ARG A 362 -5.84 -27.28 -13.17
N THR A 363 -5.79 -26.29 -12.31
CA THR A 363 -4.89 -26.24 -11.16
C THR A 363 -5.68 -26.20 -9.86
N LYS A 364 -5.42 -27.15 -8.97
CA LYS A 364 -5.98 -27.19 -7.62
C LYS A 364 -4.88 -27.01 -6.59
N THR A 365 -5.03 -26.01 -5.74
CA THR A 365 -4.02 -25.68 -4.73
C THR A 365 -4.63 -25.71 -3.33
N ARG A 366 -3.91 -26.27 -2.38
CA ARG A 366 -4.20 -26.20 -0.96
C ARG A 366 -2.96 -25.65 -0.25
N ASN A 367 -3.14 -24.58 0.51
CA ASN A 367 -2.08 -23.98 1.30
C ASN A 367 -2.57 -23.83 2.74
N ASN A 368 -1.86 -24.43 3.68
CA ASN A 368 -2.11 -24.26 5.10
C ASN A 368 -0.85 -23.73 5.77
N LYS A 369 -0.95 -22.58 6.44
CA LYS A 369 0.14 -21.95 7.16
C LYS A 369 -0.26 -21.78 8.62
N LEU A 370 0.48 -22.40 9.51
CA LEU A 370 0.38 -22.20 10.96
C LEU A 370 1.57 -21.33 11.41
N TYR A 371 1.31 -20.24 12.12
CA TYR A 371 2.31 -19.30 12.60
C TYR A 371 2.15 -19.08 14.11
N ALA A 372 3.20 -19.35 14.88
CA ALA A 372 3.27 -19.05 16.29
C ALA A 372 4.36 -18.02 16.56
N PHE A 373 4.10 -17.04 17.45
CA PHE A 373 5.06 -16.00 17.78
C PHE A 373 5.02 -15.61 19.26
N GLY A 374 6.15 -15.08 19.74
CA GLY A 374 6.31 -14.42 21.02
C GLY A 374 7.09 -13.12 20.89
N GLU A 375 6.71 -12.10 21.65
CA GLU A 375 7.35 -10.78 21.66
C GLU A 375 7.42 -10.23 23.07
N ILE A 376 8.57 -9.67 23.45
CA ILE A 376 8.78 -8.90 24.67
C ILE A 376 9.17 -7.49 24.29
N LYS A 377 8.48 -6.48 24.82
CA LYS A 377 8.82 -5.07 24.63
C LYS A 377 8.80 -4.30 25.94
N GLY A 378 9.73 -3.38 26.10
CA GLY A 378 9.87 -2.61 27.34
C GLY A 378 10.79 -1.42 27.23
N ALA A 379 11.09 -0.84 28.40
CA ALA A 379 12.05 0.24 28.52
C ALA A 379 12.95 0.02 29.74
N ILE A 380 14.24 0.33 29.60
CA ILE A 380 15.25 0.30 30.66
C ILE A 380 15.99 1.65 30.59
N GLY A 381 15.71 2.55 31.55
CA GLY A 381 16.26 3.91 31.52
C GLY A 381 15.87 4.66 30.22
N LEU A 382 16.86 5.10 29.46
CA LEU A 382 16.69 5.80 28.18
C LEU A 382 16.59 4.85 26.97
N PHE A 383 16.80 3.54 27.18
CA PHE A 383 16.67 2.52 26.16
C PHE A 383 15.24 1.99 26.09
N ARG A 384 14.75 1.79 24.90
CA ARG A 384 13.51 1.09 24.59
C ARG A 384 13.84 -0.08 23.69
N TYR A 385 13.20 -1.23 23.92
CA TYR A 385 13.48 -2.44 23.17
C TYR A 385 12.19 -3.20 22.82
N SER A 386 12.27 -3.94 21.72
CA SER A 386 11.29 -4.95 21.31
C SER A 386 12.07 -6.13 20.74
N LEU A 387 11.86 -7.32 21.32
CA LEU A 387 12.47 -8.56 20.90
C LEU A 387 11.35 -9.56 20.63
N GLY A 388 11.25 -10.04 19.40
CA GLY A 388 10.22 -10.98 19.00
C GLY A 388 10.80 -12.08 18.12
N THR A 389 10.15 -13.23 18.16
CA THR A 389 10.42 -14.33 17.24
C THR A 389 9.16 -15.09 16.92
N GLY A 390 9.12 -15.66 15.73
CA GLY A 390 8.01 -16.51 15.29
C GLY A 390 8.49 -17.65 14.41
N VAL A 391 7.70 -18.72 14.41
CA VAL A 391 7.92 -19.90 13.58
C VAL A 391 6.66 -20.19 12.78
N SER A 392 6.80 -20.43 11.48
CA SER A 392 5.68 -20.88 10.64
C SER A 392 5.96 -22.30 10.14
N TYR A 393 4.92 -23.12 10.13
CA TYR A 393 4.84 -24.34 9.35
C TYR A 393 3.90 -24.10 8.16
N ILE A 394 4.38 -24.34 6.96
CA ILE A 394 3.63 -24.17 5.70
C ILE A 394 3.53 -25.52 5.02
N HIS A 395 2.30 -26.01 4.87
CA HIS A 395 1.95 -27.19 4.10
C HIS A 395 1.29 -26.76 2.80
N TYR A 396 1.96 -26.98 1.67
CA TYR A 396 1.52 -26.58 0.36
C TYR A 396 1.34 -27.81 -0.54
N LYS A 397 0.17 -27.94 -1.17
CA LYS A 397 -0.12 -28.98 -2.14
C LYS A 397 -0.72 -28.36 -3.40
N GLN A 398 -0.14 -28.66 -4.55
CA GLN A 398 -0.67 -28.31 -5.87
C GLN A 398 -0.62 -29.55 -6.75
N ASP A 399 -1.79 -30.08 -7.13
CA ASP A 399 -1.94 -31.30 -7.91
C ASP A 399 -1.08 -32.44 -7.34
N SER A 400 0.01 -32.85 -8.02
CA SER A 400 0.96 -33.86 -7.59
C SER A 400 2.11 -33.31 -6.71
N HIS A 401 2.33 -31.99 -6.69
CA HIS A 401 3.41 -31.36 -5.94
C HIS A 401 3.02 -31.16 -4.48
N LEU A 402 3.90 -31.55 -3.57
CA LEU A 402 3.71 -31.46 -2.13
C LEU A 402 4.97 -30.92 -1.48
N TYR A 403 4.83 -29.84 -0.70
CA TYR A 403 5.94 -29.18 -0.03
C TYR A 403 5.60 -28.83 1.41
N ASP A 404 6.55 -29.05 2.31
CA ASP A 404 6.51 -28.70 3.72
C ASP A 404 7.69 -27.79 4.04
N TYR A 405 7.40 -26.60 4.59
CA TYR A 405 8.42 -25.61 4.94
C TYR A 405 8.29 -25.16 6.37
N TRP A 406 9.45 -25.09 7.05
CA TRP A 406 9.58 -24.39 8.32
C TRP A 406 10.28 -23.06 8.08
N THR A 407 9.71 -21.98 8.60
CA THR A 407 10.27 -20.64 8.44
C THR A 407 10.38 -19.95 9.79
N PHE A 408 11.45 -19.13 9.96
CA PHE A 408 11.78 -18.49 11.22
C PHE A 408 11.85 -16.96 11.05
N ARG A 409 11.27 -16.20 11.99
CA ARG A 409 11.09 -14.75 11.89
C ARG A 409 11.55 -14.01 13.14
N PRO A 410 12.86 -13.92 13.44
CA PRO A 410 13.36 -13.09 14.53
C PRO A 410 13.30 -11.60 14.15
N LYS A 411 12.96 -10.77 15.13
CA LYS A 411 13.03 -9.31 15.04
C LYS A 411 13.52 -8.73 16.36
N ALA A 412 14.48 -7.83 16.28
CA ALA A 412 15.03 -7.10 17.42
C ALA A 412 15.09 -5.62 17.09
N SER A 413 14.57 -4.77 17.97
CA SER A 413 14.64 -3.32 17.87
C SER A 413 15.12 -2.74 19.18
N ILE A 414 16.03 -1.77 19.12
CA ILE A 414 16.50 -0.99 20.26
C ILE A 414 16.53 0.49 19.86
N THR A 415 16.05 1.36 20.73
CA THR A 415 16.06 2.81 20.55
C THR A 415 16.63 3.47 21.80
N TYR A 416 17.62 4.35 21.63
CA TYR A 416 18.18 5.21 22.66
C TYR A 416 17.66 6.63 22.49
N ARG A 417 17.17 7.22 23.55
CA ARG A 417 16.68 8.61 23.58
C ARG A 417 17.63 9.49 24.35
N PHE A 418 18.25 10.44 23.67
CA PHE A 418 19.09 11.48 24.27
C PHE A 418 18.25 12.51 25.03
N SER A 419 18.84 13.21 25.99
CA SER A 419 18.18 14.23 26.82
C SER A 419 17.67 15.43 26.01
N ASN A 420 18.32 15.75 24.89
CA ASN A 420 17.94 16.84 23.99
C ASN A 420 16.79 16.48 23.00
N GLY A 421 16.21 15.28 23.12
CA GLY A 421 15.11 14.83 22.26
C GLY A 421 15.54 14.11 20.96
N LEU A 422 16.85 14.05 20.68
CA LEU A 422 17.41 13.22 19.61
C LEU A 422 17.20 11.73 19.95
N GLN A 423 16.95 10.89 18.94
CA GLN A 423 16.79 9.45 19.10
C GLN A 423 17.60 8.70 18.07
N LEU A 424 18.26 7.64 18.50
CA LEU A 424 18.97 6.70 17.65
C LEU A 424 18.33 5.31 17.82
N GLY A 425 17.80 4.78 16.72
CA GLY A 425 17.14 3.48 16.66
C GLY A 425 17.91 2.51 15.76
N TYR A 426 17.95 1.26 16.14
CA TYR A 426 18.44 0.18 15.30
C TYR A 426 17.44 -0.97 15.31
N THR A 427 17.18 -1.55 14.13
CA THR A 427 16.32 -2.73 13.98
C THR A 427 16.98 -3.75 13.09
N TYR A 428 16.92 -4.98 13.54
CA TYR A 428 17.25 -6.20 12.79
C TYR A 428 16.00 -7.04 12.62
N GLN A 429 15.79 -7.62 11.44
CA GLN A 429 14.70 -8.57 11.20
C GLN A 429 15.06 -9.58 10.12
N MET A 430 14.52 -10.81 10.27
CA MET A 430 14.53 -11.84 9.23
C MET A 430 13.10 -12.32 8.98
N TRP A 431 12.82 -12.71 7.74
CA TRP A 431 11.57 -13.37 7.37
C TRP A 431 11.74 -14.14 6.07
N ASP A 432 10.95 -15.18 5.94
CA ASP A 432 10.85 -15.93 4.69
C ASP A 432 9.56 -15.57 3.98
N ALA A 433 9.60 -15.46 2.65
CA ALA A 433 8.44 -15.19 1.84
C ALA A 433 8.17 -16.36 0.88
N ALA A 434 6.99 -16.97 1.02
CA ALA A 434 6.52 -18.00 0.08
C ALA A 434 6.04 -17.35 -1.23
N SER A 435 6.12 -18.10 -2.33
CA SER A 435 5.63 -17.67 -3.63
C SER A 435 4.11 -17.48 -3.62
N ARG A 436 3.62 -16.59 -4.48
CA ARG A 436 2.17 -16.45 -4.70
C ARG A 436 1.63 -17.65 -5.47
N ILE A 437 0.39 -18.04 -5.19
CA ILE A 437 -0.27 -19.18 -5.85
C ILE A 437 -0.32 -19.00 -7.38
N ALA A 438 -0.58 -17.77 -7.86
CA ALA A 438 -0.57 -17.48 -9.29
C ALA A 438 0.77 -17.79 -9.99
N MET A 439 1.90 -17.66 -9.30
CA MET A 439 3.23 -17.91 -9.86
C MET A 439 3.58 -19.39 -9.94
N THR A 440 2.78 -20.24 -9.34
CA THR A 440 3.00 -21.70 -9.30
C THR A 440 2.08 -22.47 -10.24
N SER A 441 1.12 -21.83 -10.93
CA SER A 441 0.20 -22.50 -11.87
C SER A 441 0.93 -22.96 -13.13
N GLU A 442 0.74 -24.19 -13.55
CA GLU A 442 1.35 -24.79 -14.76
C GLU A 442 0.63 -24.40 -16.06
N ALA A 443 -0.42 -23.58 -16.01
CA ALA A 443 -1.10 -23.10 -17.21
C ALA A 443 -0.14 -22.27 -18.07
N ALA A 444 -0.02 -22.60 -19.36
CA ALA A 444 0.78 -21.88 -20.33
C ALA A 444 -0.08 -20.80 -21.01
N ILE A 445 0.20 -19.54 -20.73
CA ILE A 445 -0.54 -18.41 -21.28
C ILE A 445 0.31 -17.70 -22.33
N ARG A 446 -0.17 -17.63 -23.57
CA ARG A 446 0.48 -16.86 -24.63
C ARG A 446 0.26 -15.37 -24.40
N THR A 447 1.33 -14.62 -24.27
CA THR A 447 1.30 -13.15 -24.06
C THR A 447 1.44 -12.36 -25.36
N ASN A 448 2.14 -12.91 -26.36
CA ASN A 448 2.27 -12.35 -27.71
C ASN A 448 2.79 -13.43 -28.67
N SER A 449 3.11 -13.06 -29.92
CA SER A 449 3.59 -14.00 -30.96
C SER A 449 4.85 -14.78 -30.57
N MET A 450 5.71 -14.22 -29.69
CA MET A 450 7.00 -14.79 -29.31
C MET A 450 7.06 -15.27 -27.85
N GLU A 451 6.14 -14.82 -26.99
CA GLU A 451 6.26 -14.98 -25.54
C GLU A 451 5.09 -15.76 -24.94
N TRP A 452 5.41 -16.65 -23.98
CA TRP A 452 4.47 -17.38 -23.13
C TRP A 452 4.81 -17.15 -21.67
N THR A 453 3.81 -17.19 -20.80
CA THR A 453 3.96 -17.20 -19.35
C THR A 453 3.55 -18.55 -18.81
N VAL A 454 4.42 -19.17 -17.99
CA VAL A 454 4.16 -20.44 -17.30
C VAL A 454 4.57 -20.27 -15.85
N GLY A 455 3.74 -20.71 -14.91
CA GLY A 455 4.14 -20.72 -13.49
C GLY A 455 5.09 -21.88 -13.19
N ASN A 456 5.75 -21.80 -12.04
CA ASN A 456 6.69 -22.81 -11.56
C ASN A 456 6.26 -23.31 -10.18
N PRO A 457 5.75 -24.55 -10.06
CA PRO A 457 5.33 -25.10 -8.76
C PRO A 457 6.51 -25.39 -7.82
N ASP A 458 7.75 -25.50 -8.33
CA ASP A 458 8.95 -25.85 -7.55
C ASP A 458 9.60 -24.65 -6.84
N LEU A 459 8.94 -23.49 -6.86
CA LEU A 459 9.44 -22.29 -6.19
C LEU A 459 9.55 -22.48 -4.68
N LYS A 460 10.77 -22.28 -4.15
CA LYS A 460 11.06 -22.33 -2.72
C LYS A 460 10.89 -20.95 -2.09
N PRO A 461 10.58 -20.87 -0.78
CA PRO A 461 10.57 -19.60 -0.07
C PRO A 461 11.89 -18.84 -0.19
N SER A 462 11.82 -17.53 -0.36
CA SER A 462 12.97 -16.64 -0.31
C SER A 462 13.30 -16.27 1.13
N HIS A 463 14.60 -16.11 1.45
CA HIS A 463 15.08 -15.76 2.77
C HIS A 463 15.52 -14.29 2.81
N ASN A 464 14.83 -13.48 3.60
CA ASN A 464 15.08 -12.05 3.70
C ASN A 464 15.70 -11.71 5.06
N MET A 465 16.65 -10.77 5.06
CA MET A 465 17.26 -10.16 6.22
C MET A 465 17.31 -8.65 6.01
N ALA A 466 17.00 -7.86 7.04
CA ALA A 466 17.08 -6.42 6.93
C ALA A 466 17.63 -5.76 8.19
N HIS A 467 18.36 -4.67 7.99
CA HIS A 467 18.90 -3.76 8.99
C HIS A 467 18.35 -2.36 8.74
N LEU A 468 17.89 -1.69 9.78
CA LEU A 468 17.44 -0.31 9.74
C LEU A 468 18.16 0.46 10.85
N LEU A 469 18.88 1.50 10.50
CA LEU A 469 19.44 2.49 11.42
C LEU A 469 18.70 3.81 11.23
N GLU A 470 18.15 4.39 12.29
CA GLU A 470 17.37 5.63 12.23
C GLU A 470 17.89 6.64 13.24
N LEU A 471 18.09 7.87 12.79
CA LEU A 471 18.34 9.03 13.61
C LEU A 471 17.18 10.01 13.45
N SER A 472 16.42 10.29 14.51
CA SER A 472 15.26 11.16 14.44
C SER A 472 15.29 12.26 15.53
N TYR A 473 14.77 13.44 15.17
CA TYR A 473 14.63 14.57 16.07
C TYR A 473 13.29 15.27 15.83
N ASN A 474 12.51 15.45 16.91
CA ASN A 474 11.16 15.98 16.82
C ASN A 474 10.95 17.07 17.86
N THR A 475 10.47 18.23 17.41
CA THR A 475 10.03 19.36 18.24
C THR A 475 8.58 19.72 17.92
N HIS A 476 8.04 20.77 18.53
CA HIS A 476 6.70 21.27 18.23
C HIS A 476 6.57 21.84 16.80
N ARG A 477 7.68 22.29 16.16
CA ARG A 477 7.70 22.86 14.81
C ARG A 477 8.40 21.97 13.78
N LEU A 478 9.42 21.19 14.19
CA LEU A 478 10.26 20.41 13.31
C LEU A 478 10.10 18.92 13.59
N GLN A 479 9.86 18.14 12.56
CA GLN A 479 9.99 16.68 12.54
C GLN A 479 11.03 16.33 11.50
N THR A 480 12.07 15.59 11.89
CA THR A 480 13.10 15.15 10.95
C THR A 480 13.58 13.75 11.29
N CYS A 481 13.93 12.97 10.28
CA CYS A 481 14.65 11.72 10.43
C CYS A 481 15.58 11.47 9.25
N ILE A 482 16.66 10.75 9.53
CA ILE A 482 17.56 10.18 8.54
C ILE A 482 17.64 8.70 8.87
N TYR A 483 17.48 7.83 7.88
CA TYR A 483 17.68 6.41 8.07
C TYR A 483 18.47 5.77 6.94
N GLY A 484 19.24 4.74 7.32
CA GLY A 484 19.90 3.81 6.43
C GLY A 484 19.21 2.45 6.53
N TYR A 485 18.86 1.88 5.40
CA TYR A 485 18.22 0.58 5.30
C TYR A 485 19.03 -0.33 4.40
N TYR A 486 19.40 -1.50 4.89
CA TYR A 486 20.03 -2.56 4.12
C TYR A 486 19.17 -3.81 4.17
N LYS A 487 18.84 -4.38 3.01
CA LYS A 487 18.11 -5.63 2.86
C LYS A 487 18.91 -6.58 2.00
N SER A 488 19.04 -7.82 2.44
CA SER A 488 19.52 -8.95 1.64
C SER A 488 18.42 -9.98 1.48
N CYS A 489 18.21 -10.46 0.27
CA CYS A 489 17.27 -11.52 -0.06
C CYS A 489 18.00 -12.65 -0.77
N ARG A 490 18.09 -13.80 -0.15
CA ARG A 490 18.63 -15.03 -0.74
C ARG A 490 17.53 -15.89 -1.33
N LYS A 491 17.84 -16.55 -2.44
CA LYS A 491 16.88 -17.34 -3.23
C LYS A 491 15.62 -16.53 -3.58
N PRO A 492 15.73 -15.25 -4.03
CA PRO A 492 14.58 -14.48 -4.45
C PRO A 492 13.88 -15.17 -5.62
N ASN A 493 12.54 -15.13 -5.63
CA ASN A 493 11.75 -15.55 -6.78
C ASN A 493 11.77 -14.43 -7.80
N MET A 494 12.46 -14.62 -8.92
CA MET A 494 12.67 -13.61 -9.95
C MET A 494 12.29 -14.12 -11.32
N ALA A 495 11.93 -13.18 -12.17
CA ALA A 495 11.68 -13.41 -13.59
C ALA A 495 12.84 -14.17 -14.24
N HIS A 496 12.50 -15.14 -15.05
CA HIS A 496 13.41 -15.90 -15.88
C HIS A 496 12.80 -16.09 -17.26
N TYR A 497 13.59 -15.87 -18.29
CA TYR A 497 13.20 -16.11 -19.69
C TYR A 497 14.04 -17.23 -20.27
N GLU A 498 13.37 -18.30 -20.65
CA GLU A 498 13.97 -19.43 -21.36
C GLU A 498 13.62 -19.36 -22.84
N ARG A 499 14.61 -19.53 -23.71
CA ARG A 499 14.41 -19.65 -25.14
C ARG A 499 14.37 -21.13 -25.51
N THR A 500 13.29 -21.56 -26.16
CA THR A 500 13.10 -22.93 -26.65
C THR A 500 13.81 -23.14 -28.00
N GLU A 501 13.91 -24.41 -28.46
CA GLU A 501 14.49 -24.76 -29.73
C GLU A 501 13.76 -24.14 -30.93
N ASP A 502 12.44 -23.92 -30.81
CA ASP A 502 11.60 -23.27 -31.80
C ASP A 502 11.51 -21.75 -31.65
N ASN A 503 12.44 -21.15 -30.92
CA ASN A 503 12.54 -19.71 -30.68
C ASN A 503 11.31 -19.10 -29.96
N ARG A 504 10.61 -19.85 -29.11
CA ARG A 504 9.67 -19.26 -28.16
C ARG A 504 10.41 -18.80 -26.92
N PHE A 505 9.91 -17.73 -26.31
CA PHE A 505 10.46 -17.17 -25.08
C PHE A 505 9.45 -17.43 -23.95
N ILE A 506 9.80 -18.33 -23.05
CA ILE A 506 8.96 -18.72 -21.93
C ILE A 506 9.36 -17.91 -20.71
N PHE A 507 8.46 -17.07 -20.24
CA PHE A 507 8.56 -16.41 -18.94
C PHE A 507 8.12 -17.37 -17.85
N SER A 508 8.95 -17.52 -16.83
CA SER A 508 8.58 -18.15 -15.56
C SER A 508 9.26 -17.40 -14.41
N GLN A 509 9.00 -17.83 -13.19
CA GLN A 509 9.79 -17.41 -12.04
C GLN A 509 10.65 -18.57 -11.55
N ILE A 510 11.89 -18.28 -11.17
CA ILE A 510 12.80 -19.24 -10.54
C ILE A 510 13.44 -18.61 -9.31
N ASN A 511 13.97 -19.47 -8.43
CA ASN A 511 14.81 -18.98 -7.34
C ASN A 511 16.19 -18.57 -7.89
N GLN A 512 16.47 -17.28 -7.90
CA GLN A 512 17.76 -16.71 -8.26
C GLN A 512 18.71 -16.68 -7.05
N LYS A 513 19.95 -16.20 -7.24
CA LYS A 513 20.97 -16.26 -6.21
C LYS A 513 20.71 -15.30 -5.06
N GLU A 514 20.68 -13.98 -5.32
CA GLU A 514 20.62 -12.95 -4.27
C GLU A 514 20.20 -11.58 -4.82
N ILE A 515 19.47 -10.82 -4.01
CA ILE A 515 19.21 -9.40 -4.23
C ILE A 515 19.53 -8.66 -2.94
N ASP A 516 20.41 -7.65 -3.03
CA ASP A 516 20.69 -6.71 -1.96
C ASP A 516 20.19 -5.32 -2.33
N VAL A 517 19.68 -4.59 -1.34
CA VAL A 517 19.26 -3.20 -1.48
C VAL A 517 19.84 -2.37 -0.35
N PHE A 518 20.52 -1.30 -0.67
CA PHE A 518 20.97 -0.28 0.27
C PHE A 518 20.24 1.04 -0.03
N ASN A 519 19.57 1.58 0.99
CA ASN A 519 18.79 2.81 0.87
C ASN A 519 19.18 3.79 1.96
N VAL A 520 19.34 5.07 1.61
CA VAL A 520 19.52 6.18 2.56
C VAL A 520 18.45 7.22 2.26
N THR A 521 17.70 7.61 3.29
CA THR A 521 16.61 8.58 3.17
C THR A 521 16.69 9.63 4.25
N ALA A 522 16.44 10.88 3.88
CA ALA A 522 16.25 12.01 4.79
C ALA A 522 14.85 12.59 4.62
N TYR A 523 14.22 12.94 5.71
CA TYR A 523 12.90 13.56 5.77
C TYR A 523 12.92 14.75 6.73
N ALA A 524 12.23 15.84 6.37
CA ALA A 524 11.96 16.97 7.25
C ALA A 524 10.57 17.52 6.98
N SER A 525 9.85 17.89 8.05
CA SER A 525 8.61 18.68 8.01
C SER A 525 8.70 19.80 9.00
N TYR A 526 8.39 21.02 8.57
CA TYR A 526 8.54 22.23 9.36
C TYR A 526 7.32 23.15 9.25
N TRP A 527 6.85 23.65 10.40
CA TRP A 527 5.84 24.69 10.48
C TRP A 527 6.53 26.06 10.35
N LEU A 528 6.48 26.65 9.14
CA LEU A 528 6.94 28.05 8.91
C LEU A 528 6.13 29.02 9.76
N MET A 529 4.80 28.88 9.75
CA MET A 529 3.88 29.57 10.64
C MET A 529 3.01 28.50 11.34
N PRO A 530 3.07 28.40 12.68
CA PRO A 530 2.30 27.40 13.41
C PRO A 530 0.82 27.40 13.03
N GLU A 531 0.30 26.24 12.69
CA GLU A 531 -1.09 25.99 12.27
C GLU A 531 -1.58 26.73 11.02
N LYS A 532 -0.69 27.50 10.35
CA LYS A 532 -1.02 28.28 9.15
C LYS A 532 -0.25 27.80 7.91
N LEU A 533 1.05 27.52 8.03
CA LEU A 533 1.87 27.16 6.88
C LEU A 533 2.89 26.08 7.25
N GLN A 534 2.78 24.94 6.58
CA GLN A 534 3.66 23.78 6.76
C GLN A 534 4.36 23.43 5.44
N ILE A 535 5.63 23.12 5.52
CA ILE A 535 6.41 22.55 4.42
C ILE A 535 6.92 21.17 4.83
N ALA A 536 7.04 20.24 3.88
CA ALA A 536 7.70 18.97 4.09
C ALA A 536 8.48 18.55 2.85
N ALA A 537 9.60 17.88 3.07
CA ALA A 537 10.40 17.31 2.02
C ALA A 537 11.00 15.97 2.47
N ASN A 538 11.13 15.04 1.55
CA ASN A 538 11.94 13.86 1.73
C ASN A 538 12.70 13.55 0.45
N GLY A 539 13.81 12.83 0.60
CA GLY A 539 14.60 12.40 -0.54
C GLY A 539 15.66 11.42 -0.10
N GLY A 540 16.15 10.66 -1.06
CA GLY A 540 17.11 9.64 -0.77
C GLY A 540 17.71 8.99 -2.00
N MET A 541 18.56 8.02 -1.74
CA MET A 541 19.25 7.20 -2.73
C MET A 541 18.96 5.73 -2.43
N SER A 542 18.71 4.94 -3.47
CA SER A 542 18.70 3.48 -3.42
C SER A 542 19.82 2.93 -4.31
N ARG A 543 20.49 1.91 -3.82
CA ARG A 543 21.45 1.11 -4.59
C ARG A 543 21.00 -0.34 -4.56
N ASP A 544 20.67 -0.87 -5.73
CA ASP A 544 20.20 -2.23 -5.92
C ASP A 544 21.36 -3.08 -6.48
N PHE A 545 21.56 -4.27 -5.91
CA PHE A 545 22.54 -5.27 -6.31
C PHE A 545 21.77 -6.56 -6.63
N ASN A 546 21.69 -6.95 -7.89
CA ASN A 546 20.98 -8.14 -8.31
C ASN A 546 21.94 -9.16 -8.90
N TYR A 547 22.05 -10.29 -8.22
CA TYR A 547 22.89 -11.41 -8.63
C TYR A 547 21.97 -12.59 -8.98
N GLY A 548 21.80 -12.81 -10.27
CA GLY A 548 21.12 -13.98 -10.79
C GLY A 548 22.06 -15.21 -10.84
N ASN A 549 21.54 -16.30 -11.36
CA ASN A 549 22.34 -17.50 -11.60
C ASN A 549 23.37 -17.26 -12.74
N ASP A 550 23.02 -16.40 -13.71
CA ASP A 550 23.78 -16.12 -14.90
C ASP A 550 23.90 -14.63 -15.29
N TYR A 551 23.47 -13.73 -14.38
CA TYR A 551 23.57 -12.29 -14.58
C TYR A 551 24.02 -11.54 -13.32
N ARG A 552 24.49 -10.29 -13.52
CA ARG A 552 24.79 -9.34 -12.46
C ARG A 552 24.39 -7.95 -12.90
N HIS A 553 23.40 -7.36 -12.22
CA HIS A 553 22.93 -6.01 -12.48
C HIS A 553 23.05 -5.12 -11.26
N LEU A 554 23.52 -3.90 -11.45
CA LEU A 554 23.68 -2.89 -10.41
C LEU A 554 22.97 -1.62 -10.85
N TYR A 555 22.18 -1.02 -9.95
CA TYR A 555 21.46 0.20 -10.27
C TYR A 555 21.45 1.16 -9.08
N THR A 556 21.71 2.44 -9.34
CA THR A 556 21.56 3.51 -8.34
C THR A 556 20.44 4.43 -8.79
N SER A 557 19.49 4.67 -7.92
CA SER A 557 18.37 5.57 -8.16
C SER A 557 18.28 6.63 -7.07
N TRP A 558 17.69 7.78 -7.42
CA TRP A 558 17.40 8.87 -6.52
C TRP A 558 15.90 9.15 -6.54
N PHE A 559 15.35 9.50 -5.39
CA PHE A 559 13.99 9.93 -5.29
C PHE A 559 13.88 11.18 -4.41
N TYR A 560 12.85 11.97 -4.65
CA TYR A 560 12.50 13.13 -3.83
C TYR A 560 10.99 13.35 -3.85
N ALA A 561 10.48 13.94 -2.78
CA ALA A 561 9.10 14.42 -2.72
C ALA A 561 9.06 15.70 -1.87
N GLY A 562 8.08 16.55 -2.12
CA GLY A 562 7.89 17.77 -1.36
C GLY A 562 6.44 18.21 -1.33
N SER A 563 6.06 18.90 -0.26
CA SER A 563 4.74 19.51 -0.12
C SER A 563 4.79 20.84 0.61
N ILE A 564 3.85 21.71 0.26
CA ILE A 564 3.54 22.94 0.98
C ILE A 564 2.04 22.97 1.25
N THR A 565 1.63 23.22 2.48
CA THR A 565 0.21 23.27 2.87
C THR A 565 -0.06 24.54 3.67
N ALA A 566 -1.03 25.33 3.18
CA ALA A 566 -1.53 26.53 3.83
C ALA A 566 -2.94 26.28 4.40
N TYR A 567 -3.19 26.73 5.64
CA TYR A 567 -4.46 26.66 6.35
C TYR A 567 -4.99 28.09 6.56
N LEU A 568 -6.09 28.42 5.89
CA LEU A 568 -6.65 29.78 5.83
C LEU A 568 -8.10 29.75 6.34
N GLY A 569 -8.27 29.48 7.65
CA GLY A 569 -9.58 29.35 8.26
C GLY A 569 -10.39 28.14 7.75
N SER A 570 -11.39 28.36 6.91
CA SER A 570 -12.19 27.30 6.29
C SER A 570 -11.58 26.75 4.99
N PHE A 571 -10.55 27.41 4.46
CA PHE A 571 -9.84 26.98 3.26
C PHE A 571 -8.52 26.27 3.64
N SER A 572 -8.12 25.31 2.84
CA SER A 572 -6.75 24.78 2.83
C SER A 572 -6.28 24.65 1.39
N LEU A 573 -5.02 25.01 1.16
CA LEU A 573 -4.35 24.89 -0.12
C LEU A 573 -3.12 24.00 0.05
N GLN A 574 -2.89 23.10 -0.89
CA GLN A 574 -1.73 22.21 -0.87
C GLN A 574 -1.11 22.09 -2.26
N GLY A 575 0.19 22.23 -2.33
CA GLY A 575 1.03 21.80 -3.43
C GLY A 575 1.80 20.55 -3.04
N TYR A 576 1.86 19.55 -3.91
CA TYR A 576 2.63 18.32 -3.71
C TYR A 576 3.33 17.93 -5.02
N LEU A 577 4.53 17.38 -4.89
CA LEU A 577 5.26 16.77 -6.01
C LEU A 577 6.12 15.61 -5.52
N ASP A 578 6.34 14.62 -6.38
CA ASP A 578 7.35 13.57 -6.21
C ASP A 578 7.97 13.12 -7.54
N SER A 579 9.15 12.54 -7.45
CA SER A 579 9.92 12.06 -8.61
C SER A 579 9.45 10.72 -9.18
N GLY A 580 8.44 10.08 -8.57
CA GLY A 580 8.17 8.67 -8.79
C GLY A 580 9.24 7.76 -8.16
N SER A 581 9.09 6.47 -8.35
CA SER A 581 9.97 5.43 -7.82
C SER A 581 10.72 4.72 -8.95
N ARG A 582 11.99 4.44 -8.75
CA ARG A 582 12.83 3.64 -9.65
C ARG A 582 13.39 2.46 -8.90
N TYR A 583 13.48 1.31 -9.56
CA TYR A 583 13.95 0.07 -8.97
C TYR A 583 14.64 -0.83 -9.98
N LEU A 584 15.40 -1.78 -9.47
CA LEU A 584 15.91 -2.92 -10.23
C LEU A 584 15.55 -4.20 -9.46
N GLU A 585 14.80 -5.08 -10.09
CA GLU A 585 14.39 -6.36 -9.53
C GLU A 585 14.70 -7.49 -10.50
N GLY A 586 15.75 -8.27 -10.19
CA GLY A 586 16.31 -9.25 -11.10
C GLY A 586 16.90 -8.58 -12.34
N GLU A 587 16.37 -8.93 -13.50
CA GLU A 587 16.70 -8.33 -14.79
C GLU A 587 15.76 -7.21 -15.22
N SER A 588 14.74 -6.88 -14.39
CA SER A 588 13.78 -5.83 -14.69
C SER A 588 14.14 -4.53 -13.99
N LYS A 589 14.43 -3.49 -14.77
CA LYS A 589 14.61 -2.12 -14.30
C LYS A 589 13.34 -1.34 -14.56
N GLY A 590 12.78 -0.73 -13.51
CA GLY A 590 11.49 -0.10 -13.59
C GLY A 590 11.46 1.34 -13.08
N PHE A 591 10.48 2.09 -13.60
CA PHE A 591 10.10 3.42 -13.14
C PHE A 591 8.58 3.49 -13.00
N THR A 592 8.10 3.93 -11.84
CA THR A 592 6.71 4.33 -11.63
C THR A 592 6.61 5.84 -11.70
N GLY A 593 5.64 6.34 -12.44
CA GLY A 593 5.54 7.74 -12.82
C GLY A 593 5.64 8.75 -11.67
N SER A 594 6.19 9.90 -11.96
CA SER A 594 6.19 11.06 -11.06
C SER A 594 4.74 11.55 -10.82
N TYR A 595 4.53 12.30 -9.76
CA TYR A 595 3.22 12.83 -9.41
C TYR A 595 3.35 14.28 -8.95
N ALA A 596 2.45 15.14 -9.44
CA ALA A 596 2.34 16.51 -8.97
C ALA A 596 0.84 16.84 -8.80
N ALA A 597 0.49 17.61 -7.77
CA ALA A 597 -0.89 18.02 -7.53
C ALA A 597 -0.96 19.39 -6.86
N LEU A 598 -1.94 20.17 -7.30
CA LEU A 598 -2.42 21.37 -6.62
C LEU A 598 -3.82 21.08 -6.11
N LYS A 599 -4.05 21.24 -4.81
CA LYS A 599 -5.32 20.90 -4.16
C LYS A 599 -5.85 22.09 -3.37
N GLY A 600 -7.15 22.33 -3.45
CA GLY A 600 -7.86 23.30 -2.64
C GLY A 600 -9.06 22.63 -1.98
N SER A 601 -9.33 22.92 -0.70
CA SER A 601 -10.49 22.42 0.03
C SER A 601 -11.17 23.56 0.78
N TYR A 602 -12.50 23.52 0.81
CA TYR A 602 -13.34 24.46 1.56
C TYR A 602 -14.31 23.69 2.44
N THR A 603 -14.30 23.97 3.75
CA THR A 603 -15.18 23.35 4.75
C THR A 603 -16.25 24.31 5.20
N MET A 604 -17.53 23.92 5.05
CA MET A 604 -18.71 24.71 5.44
C MET A 604 -19.67 23.82 6.26
N LYS A 605 -19.70 24.00 7.57
CA LYS A 605 -20.51 23.19 8.52
C LYS A 605 -20.23 21.69 8.36
N ASP A 606 -21.22 20.94 7.84
CA ASP A 606 -21.17 19.48 7.62
C ASP A 606 -20.72 19.09 6.21
N TRP A 607 -20.42 20.08 5.35
CA TRP A 607 -19.98 19.91 3.98
C TRP A 607 -18.50 20.23 3.84
N GLN A 608 -17.82 19.48 2.96
CA GLN A 608 -16.53 19.86 2.42
C GLN A 608 -16.50 19.68 0.91
N PHE A 609 -15.95 20.65 0.24
CA PHE A 609 -15.69 20.67 -1.21
C PHE A 609 -14.20 20.70 -1.43
N SER A 610 -13.69 19.83 -2.30
CA SER A 610 -12.27 19.77 -2.63
C SER A 610 -12.08 19.68 -4.14
N LEU A 611 -11.14 20.44 -4.66
CA LEU A 611 -10.72 20.40 -6.05
C LEU A 611 -9.23 20.07 -6.11
N ALA A 612 -8.86 19.13 -6.95
CA ALA A 612 -7.46 18.82 -7.24
C ALA A 612 -7.16 18.90 -8.73
N TRP A 613 -6.00 19.42 -9.05
CA TRP A 613 -5.42 19.44 -10.38
C TRP A 613 -4.15 18.60 -10.38
N THR A 614 -4.24 17.38 -10.89
CA THR A 614 -3.15 16.40 -10.91
C THR A 614 -2.36 16.50 -12.20
N ASN A 615 -1.04 16.45 -12.09
CA ASN A 615 -0.07 16.61 -13.17
C ASN A 615 -0.42 17.77 -14.08
N PRO A 616 -0.52 19.01 -13.52
CA PRO A 616 -0.95 20.20 -14.26
C PRO A 616 -0.07 20.42 -15.49
N PHE A 617 -0.71 20.86 -16.58
CA PHE A 617 -0.07 21.15 -17.88
C PHE A 617 0.59 19.95 -18.57
N ASN A 618 0.47 18.73 -18.05
CA ASN A 618 0.99 17.52 -18.66
C ASN A 618 -0.10 16.78 -19.45
N SER A 619 -0.09 16.88 -20.77
CA SER A 619 -1.10 16.25 -21.63
C SER A 619 -0.86 14.75 -21.86
N LYS A 620 0.36 14.26 -21.64
CA LYS A 620 0.76 12.86 -21.86
C LYS A 620 1.67 12.39 -20.73
N HIS A 621 1.06 12.02 -19.60
CA HIS A 621 1.80 11.59 -18.42
C HIS A 621 2.39 10.19 -18.61
N GLN A 622 3.72 10.08 -18.49
CA GLN A 622 4.40 8.80 -18.42
C GLN A 622 4.15 8.16 -17.06
N SER A 623 3.36 7.10 -17.05
CA SER A 623 2.95 6.42 -15.82
C SER A 623 3.92 5.33 -15.38
N TYR A 624 4.62 4.72 -16.33
CA TYR A 624 5.66 3.73 -16.05
C TYR A 624 6.65 3.62 -17.20
N GLU A 625 7.81 3.06 -16.88
CA GLU A 625 8.81 2.58 -17.82
C GLU A 625 9.36 1.27 -17.28
N ASN A 626 9.58 0.30 -18.14
CA ASN A 626 10.17 -0.98 -17.79
C ASN A 626 11.19 -1.39 -18.86
N GLU A 627 12.36 -1.79 -18.40
CA GLU A 627 13.46 -2.26 -19.23
C GLU A 627 13.88 -3.65 -18.74
N LEU A 628 13.69 -4.68 -19.57
CA LEU A 628 14.17 -6.03 -19.32
C LEU A 628 15.57 -6.18 -19.89
N LEU A 629 16.52 -6.60 -19.05
CA LEU A 629 17.96 -6.69 -19.36
C LEU A 629 18.43 -8.15 -19.56
N ASN A 630 17.52 -9.03 -20.02
CA ASN A 630 17.87 -10.43 -20.25
C ASN A 630 18.74 -10.59 -21.50
N ARG A 631 19.72 -11.47 -21.45
CA ARG A 631 20.70 -11.69 -22.55
C ARG A 631 20.07 -12.18 -23.86
N ASN A 632 18.95 -12.91 -23.78
CA ASN A 632 18.24 -13.48 -24.94
C ASN A 632 17.03 -12.64 -25.36
N LEU A 633 16.55 -11.74 -24.48
CA LEU A 633 15.38 -10.91 -24.71
C LEU A 633 15.59 -9.54 -24.05
N TYR A 634 15.96 -8.55 -24.83
CA TYR A 634 15.89 -7.16 -24.40
C TYR A 634 14.51 -6.60 -24.71
N LYS A 635 13.89 -5.93 -23.75
CA LYS A 635 12.56 -5.34 -23.92
C LYS A 635 12.47 -4.00 -23.20
N HIS A 636 12.07 -2.96 -23.93
CA HIS A 636 11.84 -1.64 -23.37
C HIS A 636 10.40 -1.22 -23.60
N THR A 637 9.70 -0.90 -22.52
CA THR A 637 8.27 -0.53 -22.53
C THR A 637 8.07 0.80 -21.82
N ILE A 638 7.38 1.74 -22.46
CA ILE A 638 6.98 3.02 -21.88
C ILE A 638 5.46 3.11 -21.91
N GLY A 639 4.83 3.34 -20.75
CA GLY A 639 3.39 3.48 -20.61
C GLY A 639 2.96 4.92 -20.32
N TYR A 640 1.87 5.33 -20.93
CA TYR A 640 1.26 6.63 -20.77
C TYR A 640 -0.19 6.48 -20.31
N THR A 641 -0.55 7.21 -19.24
CA THR A 641 -1.89 7.14 -18.66
C THR A 641 -2.58 8.50 -18.77
N LYS A 642 -3.62 8.57 -19.60
CA LYS A 642 -4.42 9.78 -19.78
C LYS A 642 -5.17 10.17 -18.52
N ASP A 643 -5.56 9.19 -17.70
CA ASP A 643 -6.30 9.42 -16.45
C ASP A 643 -5.51 10.15 -15.36
N TYR A 644 -4.19 10.29 -15.53
CA TYR A 644 -3.32 11.07 -14.65
C TYR A 644 -2.70 12.28 -15.36
N SER A 645 -3.13 12.57 -16.59
CA SER A 645 -2.61 13.68 -17.39
C SER A 645 -3.54 14.87 -17.27
N ASN A 646 -3.06 15.99 -16.70
CA ASN A 646 -3.82 17.24 -16.57
C ASN A 646 -5.23 17.01 -16.00
N LEU A 647 -5.33 16.22 -14.94
CA LEU A 647 -6.58 15.70 -14.40
C LEU A 647 -7.19 16.66 -13.39
N LEU A 648 -8.43 17.10 -13.62
CA LEU A 648 -9.23 17.82 -12.64
C LEU A 648 -10.20 16.86 -11.94
N THR A 649 -10.16 16.86 -10.60
CA THR A 649 -10.99 16.00 -9.74
C THR A 649 -11.74 16.86 -8.72
N LEU A 650 -13.05 16.69 -8.64
CA LEU A 650 -13.93 17.30 -7.65
C LEU A 650 -14.35 16.24 -6.63
N ASN A 651 -14.26 16.57 -5.36
CA ASN A 651 -14.84 15.78 -4.26
C ASN A 651 -15.83 16.63 -3.48
N VAL A 652 -16.97 16.04 -3.15
CA VAL A 652 -18.00 16.61 -2.28
C VAL A 652 -18.30 15.60 -1.19
N SER A 653 -18.08 15.96 0.05
CA SER A 653 -18.44 15.15 1.20
C SER A 653 -19.42 15.85 2.13
N TRP A 654 -20.32 15.07 2.69
CA TRP A 654 -21.32 15.52 3.68
C TRP A 654 -21.43 14.51 4.80
N ARG A 655 -21.60 15.02 6.05
CA ARG A 655 -21.76 14.19 7.25
C ARG A 655 -22.70 14.85 8.24
N LEU A 656 -23.68 14.11 8.70
CA LEU A 656 -24.56 14.48 9.79
C LEU A 656 -24.35 13.51 10.96
N SER A 657 -24.04 14.03 12.15
CA SER A 657 -23.90 13.23 13.37
C SER A 657 -24.70 13.86 14.51
N LYS A 658 -25.52 13.07 15.20
CA LYS A 658 -26.28 13.48 16.38
C LYS A 658 -26.20 12.42 17.47
N GLY A 659 -26.04 12.82 18.75
CA GLY A 659 -26.08 11.90 19.88
C GLY A 659 -25.22 12.28 21.08
N LYS A 660 -25.20 11.43 22.13
CA LYS A 660 -24.42 11.56 23.39
C LYS A 660 -23.22 10.61 23.42
N LYS A 661 -22.19 10.88 24.24
CA LYS A 661 -20.94 10.07 24.31
C LYS A 661 -21.19 8.58 24.60
N HIS A 662 -20.60 7.69 23.82
CA HIS A 662 -20.63 6.24 23.97
C HIS A 662 -19.27 5.61 23.73
N VAL A 663 -18.97 4.46 24.37
CA VAL A 663 -17.73 3.70 24.21
C VAL A 663 -17.82 2.87 22.91
N SER A 664 -16.85 3.00 22.01
CA SER A 664 -16.77 2.23 20.76
C SER A 664 -15.87 1.00 20.89
N ALA A 665 -16.19 -0.05 20.15
CA ALA A 665 -15.38 -1.25 20.02
C ALA A 665 -14.09 -0.99 19.25
N GLU A 666 -12.99 -1.62 19.67
CA GLU A 666 -11.67 -1.56 19.03
C GLU A 666 -11.24 -2.96 18.59
N LYS A 667 -11.16 -3.20 17.28
CA LYS A 667 -10.67 -4.45 16.69
C LYS A 667 -9.18 -4.32 16.35
N ARG A 668 -8.38 -5.36 16.61
CA ARG A 668 -6.91 -5.29 16.46
C ARG A 668 -6.37 -5.93 15.18
N ILE A 669 -7.15 -6.74 14.45
CA ILE A 669 -6.64 -7.59 13.36
C ILE A 669 -7.65 -7.69 12.21
N ASN A 670 -7.16 -7.64 10.95
CA ASN A 670 -7.92 -7.97 9.73
C ASN A 670 -7.12 -8.99 8.90
N LEU A 671 -7.81 -10.00 8.41
CA LEU A 671 -7.22 -11.12 7.69
C LEU A 671 -7.89 -11.34 6.32
N GLN A 672 -8.45 -10.29 5.70
CA GLN A 672 -9.11 -10.40 4.40
C GLN A 672 -8.13 -10.87 3.33
N ASP A 673 -8.47 -11.96 2.63
CA ASP A 673 -7.74 -12.46 1.48
C ASP A 673 -8.29 -11.86 0.18
N ALA A 674 -7.41 -11.36 -0.69
CA ALA A 674 -7.77 -10.80 -2.00
C ALA A 674 -7.12 -11.55 -3.18
N ASP A 675 -6.21 -12.52 -2.91
CA ASP A 675 -5.52 -13.28 -3.95
C ASP A 675 -6.40 -14.43 -4.47
N ASN A 676 -6.77 -14.40 -5.74
CA ASN A 676 -7.58 -15.43 -6.41
C ASN A 676 -6.75 -16.50 -7.14
N GLY A 677 -5.43 -16.40 -7.15
CA GLY A 677 -4.52 -17.39 -7.73
C GLY A 677 -4.57 -17.52 -9.26
N ILE A 678 -5.13 -16.54 -9.99
CA ILE A 678 -5.20 -16.58 -11.46
C ILE A 678 -3.99 -15.86 -12.04
N ILE A 679 -3.26 -16.52 -12.96
CA ILE A 679 -2.24 -15.90 -13.82
C ILE A 679 -2.97 -15.06 -14.89
N LYS A 680 -2.50 -13.85 -15.09
CA LYS A 680 -2.99 -12.91 -16.11
C LYS A 680 -1.90 -12.58 -17.10
#